data_60d01871e672504099104e3678a09a71
#
_entry.id   60d01871e672504099104e3678a09a71
#
_cell.length_a   1.000
_cell.length_b   1.000
_cell.length_c   1.000
_cell.angle_alpha   90.00
_cell.angle_beta   90.00
_cell.angle_gamma   90.00
#
_symmetry.space_group_name_H-M   'P 1'
#
loop_
_entity.id
_entity.type
_entity.pdbx_description
1 polymer ?
#
loop_
_entity_poly.entity_id
_entity_poly.type
_entity_poly.pdbx_seq_one_letter_code
_entity_poly.pdbx_strand_id
1 'polypeptide(L)'
;MNEITNLFKQQVQAPAFDQIRISIASPDDISSWSFGEIKKPETINYRTFKPERDGLFCARIFGPIKDYECLCGKYKRMKYKGLICEKCGVEVTLAKVRRERMGHIQLAAPVAHIWFLKSLPSRIGLLLDMTLKDLERVLYFENYIVTEQGTTTLEEKQLLTEEQYNQAVEQFGQDAFTAGIGAEAIRELLTGMDLRKIRDQLRQEIAEATTELKPKKLAKRLKVIEAFIESGNRPEWMILTVVPVIPPELRPLVPLDGGRFATSDLNDLYRRVINRNNRLKRLMELRAPDIIIRNEKRMLQESVDALFDNGRRGRVITGANKRPLKSLADMLKGKQGRFRQNLLGKRVDYSGRSVIVVGPELKLHQCGLPKKMALELFKPFIYARLQAMGQAATVKQAKKLVEKEKGEVWDVLDEVIREHPVLLNRAPTLHRLGIQAFEPTLIEGKAIQLHPLVCAAFNADFDGDQMAVHVPLSLEAQLEARVLMMSTNNILHPANGSPIIVPSQDIVLGLYYLSMLREKEPGEGMMLGSIAEVEHALAAGHVTLHAKVKGRYHTTDGEGKEIVEVHETTPGRLLLGELLPHKKGVKFGLVNQLLTKKNISGLIDAVYRNCGQKETVIFCDRIMKLGFYHAFKAGIS
;
A
#
# COMPACT_ATOMS: atom_id res chain seq x y z
N MET A 1 11.96 28.12 -13.61
CA MET A 1 10.88 27.12 -13.52
C MET A 1 11.02 25.96 -14.50
N ASN A 2 11.42 26.19 -15.76
CA ASN A 2 11.55 25.12 -16.77
C ASN A 2 12.67 24.10 -16.51
N GLU A 3 13.75 24.46 -15.81
CA GLU A 3 14.87 23.52 -15.56
C GLU A 3 14.60 22.54 -14.42
N ILE A 4 13.86 22.94 -13.38
CA ILE A 4 13.44 22.05 -12.30
C ILE A 4 12.45 21.02 -12.83
N THR A 5 11.53 21.44 -13.69
CA THR A 5 10.58 20.54 -14.37
C THR A 5 11.30 19.55 -15.28
N ASN A 6 12.45 19.92 -15.86
CA ASN A 6 13.25 19.03 -16.70
C ASN A 6 14.09 18.02 -15.90
N LEU A 7 14.54 18.36 -14.70
CA LEU A 7 15.19 17.41 -13.77
C LEU A 7 14.24 16.29 -13.34
N PHE A 8 12.95 16.58 -13.21
CA PHE A 8 11.91 15.59 -12.90
C PHE A 8 11.34 14.88 -14.15
N LYS A 9 11.49 15.45 -15.35
CA LYS A 9 11.06 14.83 -16.62
C LYS A 9 11.99 13.73 -17.14
N GLN A 10 13.15 13.48 -16.56
CA GLN A 10 14.00 12.33 -16.88
C GLN A 10 13.60 11.05 -16.14
N GLN A 11 12.39 10.97 -15.62
CA GLN A 11 11.82 9.66 -15.32
C GLN A 11 11.60 8.95 -16.65
N VAL A 12 12.26 7.80 -16.81
CA VAL A 12 12.02 6.85 -17.90
C VAL A 12 10.51 6.71 -18.02
N GLN A 13 9.94 7.23 -19.11
CA GLN A 13 8.54 7.04 -19.42
C GLN A 13 8.32 5.53 -19.46
N ALA A 14 7.61 5.01 -18.46
CA ALA A 14 7.10 3.66 -18.53
C ALA A 14 6.25 3.58 -19.82
N PRO A 15 6.35 2.50 -20.60
CA PRO A 15 5.55 2.37 -21.80
C PRO A 15 4.08 2.63 -21.43
N ALA A 16 3.46 3.59 -22.10
CA ALA A 16 2.06 3.91 -21.89
C ALA A 16 1.22 2.69 -22.27
N PHE A 17 0.39 2.23 -21.36
CA PHE A 17 -0.55 1.13 -21.59
C PHE A 17 -1.90 1.49 -20.95
N ASP A 18 -2.98 1.11 -21.62
CA ASP A 18 -4.33 1.36 -21.15
C ASP A 18 -4.90 0.19 -20.35
N GLN A 19 -4.39 -1.02 -20.59
CA GLN A 19 -4.90 -2.24 -19.99
C GLN A 19 -3.80 -3.18 -19.55
N ILE A 20 -4.06 -3.91 -18.45
CA ILE A 20 -3.26 -5.04 -18.00
C ILE A 20 -4.13 -6.30 -18.07
N ARG A 21 -3.68 -7.29 -18.84
CA ARG A 21 -4.33 -8.60 -18.93
C ARG A 21 -3.53 -9.64 -18.17
N ILE A 22 -4.20 -10.40 -17.31
CA ILE A 22 -3.61 -11.54 -16.60
C ILE A 22 -4.14 -12.81 -17.26
N SER A 23 -3.25 -13.70 -17.69
CA SER A 23 -3.59 -14.98 -18.30
C SER A 23 -2.64 -16.08 -17.82
N ILE A 24 -2.96 -17.35 -18.15
CA ILE A 24 -2.03 -18.47 -17.93
C ILE A 24 -1.03 -18.45 -19.07
N ALA A 25 0.27 -18.55 -18.74
CA ALA A 25 1.33 -18.61 -19.74
C ALA A 25 1.46 -20.03 -20.32
N SER A 26 1.60 -20.11 -21.64
CA SER A 26 1.95 -21.36 -22.30
C SER A 26 3.45 -21.67 -22.10
N PRO A 27 3.90 -22.92 -22.30
CA PRO A 27 5.32 -23.24 -22.33
C PRO A 27 6.10 -22.44 -23.39
N ASP A 28 5.46 -22.15 -24.52
CA ASP A 28 6.04 -21.37 -25.62
C ASP A 28 6.19 -19.89 -25.24
N ASP A 29 5.21 -19.32 -24.53
CA ASP A 29 5.30 -17.97 -23.99
C ASP A 29 6.47 -17.84 -23.01
N ILE A 30 6.59 -18.79 -22.07
CA ILE A 30 7.70 -18.80 -21.09
C ILE A 30 9.05 -18.91 -21.81
N SER A 31 9.14 -19.73 -22.86
CA SER A 31 10.35 -19.87 -23.65
C SER A 31 10.67 -18.61 -24.44
N SER A 32 9.67 -17.91 -24.96
CA SER A 32 9.83 -16.64 -25.67
C SER A 32 10.32 -15.49 -24.78
N TRP A 33 9.90 -15.46 -23.52
CA TRP A 33 10.37 -14.45 -22.55
C TRP A 33 11.79 -14.71 -22.06
N SER A 34 12.26 -15.95 -22.19
CA SER A 34 13.54 -16.39 -21.63
C SER A 34 14.71 -16.10 -22.55
N PHE A 35 15.79 -15.61 -21.98
CA PHE A 35 17.08 -15.40 -22.66
C PHE A 35 18.00 -16.62 -22.58
N GLY A 36 17.57 -17.70 -21.93
CA GLY A 36 18.32 -18.96 -21.90
C GLY A 36 17.91 -19.92 -20.78
N GLU A 37 18.30 -21.19 -20.93
CA GLU A 37 18.07 -22.25 -19.95
C GLU A 37 19.11 -22.19 -18.83
N ILE A 38 18.65 -22.32 -17.59
CA ILE A 38 19.51 -22.43 -16.41
C ILE A 38 19.71 -23.92 -16.10
N LYS A 39 20.95 -24.36 -16.21
CA LYS A 39 21.33 -25.78 -16.03
C LYS A 39 21.98 -26.04 -14.68
N LYS A 40 22.63 -25.04 -14.10
CA LYS A 40 23.42 -25.18 -12.88
C LYS A 40 22.79 -24.49 -11.68
N PRO A 41 22.85 -25.11 -10.50
CA PRO A 41 22.32 -24.52 -9.27
C PRO A 41 23.22 -23.42 -8.66
N GLU A 42 24.46 -23.30 -9.14
CA GLU A 42 25.44 -22.34 -8.64
C GLU A 42 25.01 -20.90 -8.93
N THR A 43 25.34 -20.00 -8.01
CA THR A 43 25.03 -18.58 -8.09
C THR A 43 26.24 -17.77 -8.55
N ILE A 44 27.26 -17.71 -7.74
CA ILE A 44 28.50 -16.98 -7.97
C ILE A 44 29.72 -17.87 -7.61
N ASN A 45 30.86 -17.57 -8.20
CA ASN A 45 32.13 -18.15 -7.80
C ASN A 45 32.63 -17.42 -6.53
N TYR A 46 32.80 -18.12 -5.42
CA TYR A 46 33.22 -17.56 -4.14
C TYR A 46 34.62 -16.95 -4.11
N ARG A 47 35.49 -17.32 -5.05
CA ARG A 47 36.85 -16.76 -5.15
C ARG A 47 36.88 -15.47 -5.96
N THR A 48 36.12 -15.43 -7.08
CA THR A 48 36.15 -14.30 -8.01
C THR A 48 34.97 -13.36 -7.89
N PHE A 49 33.96 -13.74 -7.14
CA PHE A 49 32.66 -13.04 -7.00
C PHE A 49 31.93 -12.81 -8.34
N LYS A 50 32.33 -13.51 -9.39
CA LYS A 50 31.70 -13.45 -10.70
C LYS A 50 30.57 -14.48 -10.80
N PRO A 51 29.50 -14.19 -11.55
CA PRO A 51 28.43 -15.16 -11.81
C PRO A 51 28.95 -16.41 -12.51
N GLU A 52 28.50 -17.56 -12.06
CA GLU A 52 28.79 -18.82 -12.73
C GLU A 52 28.04 -18.92 -14.08
N ARG A 53 28.66 -19.56 -15.04
CA ARG A 53 28.08 -19.78 -16.37
C ARG A 53 26.92 -20.78 -16.26
N ASP A 54 25.81 -20.47 -16.92
CA ASP A 54 24.57 -21.26 -16.94
C ASP A 54 23.95 -21.49 -15.55
N GLY A 55 24.37 -20.68 -14.56
CA GLY A 55 23.80 -20.63 -13.20
C GLY A 55 22.72 -19.58 -13.02
N LEU A 56 22.22 -19.47 -11.80
CA LEU A 56 21.11 -18.58 -11.44
C LEU A 56 21.40 -17.07 -11.63
N PHE A 57 22.68 -16.68 -11.73
CA PHE A 57 23.10 -15.29 -11.94
C PHE A 57 23.91 -15.11 -13.25
N CYS A 58 23.84 -16.05 -14.16
CA CYS A 58 24.64 -16.08 -15.38
C CYS A 58 24.57 -14.76 -16.17
N ALA A 59 25.73 -14.16 -16.46
CA ALA A 59 25.80 -12.91 -17.20
C ALA A 59 25.42 -13.08 -18.68
N ARG A 60 25.59 -14.27 -19.26
CA ARG A 60 25.17 -14.57 -20.62
C ARG A 60 23.65 -14.55 -20.79
N ILE A 61 22.91 -15.06 -19.78
CA ILE A 61 21.45 -15.14 -19.82
C ILE A 61 20.84 -13.81 -19.40
N PHE A 62 21.28 -13.26 -18.28
CA PHE A 62 20.64 -12.10 -17.64
C PHE A 62 21.28 -10.75 -17.97
N GLY A 63 22.45 -10.74 -18.59
CA GLY A 63 23.15 -9.53 -18.96
C GLY A 63 24.36 -9.18 -18.08
N PRO A 64 25.09 -8.11 -18.41
CA PRO A 64 26.33 -7.70 -17.74
C PRO A 64 26.07 -7.18 -16.33
N ILE A 65 27.12 -7.24 -15.47
CA ILE A 65 27.06 -6.71 -14.08
C ILE A 65 27.29 -5.20 -14.07
N LYS A 66 28.16 -4.70 -14.97
CA LYS A 66 28.50 -3.28 -15.11
C LYS A 66 28.04 -2.78 -16.47
N ASP A 67 27.66 -1.50 -16.51
CA ASP A 67 27.23 -0.87 -17.73
C ASP A 67 28.30 -0.93 -18.81
N TYR A 68 27.91 -1.41 -19.99
CA TYR A 68 28.76 -1.52 -21.17
C TYR A 68 30.11 -2.25 -20.98
N GLU A 69 30.15 -3.20 -20.06
CA GLU A 69 31.32 -4.04 -19.79
C GLU A 69 30.97 -5.52 -19.86
N CYS A 70 31.68 -6.31 -20.66
CA CYS A 70 31.51 -7.77 -20.67
C CYS A 70 32.17 -8.42 -19.45
N LEU A 71 31.77 -9.65 -19.10
CA LEU A 71 32.27 -10.35 -17.90
C LEU A 71 33.78 -10.58 -17.86
N CYS A 72 34.41 -10.83 -19.02
CA CYS A 72 35.85 -11.05 -19.12
C CYS A 72 36.67 -9.76 -19.22
N GLY A 73 36.01 -8.58 -19.39
CA GLY A 73 36.68 -7.28 -19.50
C GLY A 73 37.32 -6.99 -20.87
N LYS A 74 37.12 -7.83 -21.91
CA LYS A 74 37.63 -7.58 -23.27
C LYS A 74 37.01 -6.31 -23.87
N TYR A 75 35.71 -6.13 -23.73
CA TYR A 75 34.98 -4.99 -24.22
C TYR A 75 34.49 -4.13 -23.02
N LYS A 76 34.95 -2.88 -22.99
CA LYS A 76 34.61 -1.88 -21.97
C LYS A 76 34.33 -0.59 -22.71
N ARG A 77 33.25 -0.01 -22.64
CA ARG A 77 32.80 1.30 -23.13
C ARG A 77 31.59 1.20 -24.05
N MET A 78 30.88 2.28 -24.13
CA MET A 78 29.63 2.44 -24.88
C MET A 78 29.78 2.20 -26.40
N LYS A 79 30.98 2.37 -26.97
CA LYS A 79 31.22 2.15 -28.41
C LYS A 79 31.00 0.68 -28.87
N TYR A 80 30.98 -0.24 -27.92
CA TYR A 80 30.71 -1.67 -28.18
C TYR A 80 29.29 -2.10 -27.85
N LYS A 81 28.36 -1.14 -27.69
CA LYS A 81 26.95 -1.42 -27.35
C LYS A 81 26.33 -2.43 -28.33
N GLY A 82 25.66 -3.46 -27.81
CA GLY A 82 24.99 -4.50 -28.59
C GLY A 82 25.89 -5.63 -29.08
N LEU A 83 27.23 -5.53 -28.89
CA LEU A 83 28.16 -6.59 -29.29
C LEU A 83 28.11 -7.75 -28.28
N ILE A 84 28.05 -8.97 -28.78
CA ILE A 84 28.18 -10.19 -27.96
C ILE A 84 29.65 -10.55 -27.89
N CYS A 85 30.21 -10.63 -26.70
CA CYS A 85 31.61 -10.97 -26.52
C CYS A 85 31.89 -12.44 -26.91
N GLU A 86 32.80 -12.67 -27.88
CA GLU A 86 33.20 -14.00 -28.36
C GLU A 86 33.75 -14.89 -27.24
N LYS A 87 34.48 -14.30 -26.26
CA LYS A 87 35.13 -15.04 -25.17
C LYS A 87 34.16 -15.47 -24.06
N CYS A 88 33.29 -14.57 -23.60
CA CYS A 88 32.39 -14.82 -22.47
C CYS A 88 30.91 -14.94 -22.85
N GLY A 89 30.55 -14.64 -24.10
CA GLY A 89 29.17 -14.69 -24.60
C GLY A 89 28.21 -13.64 -23.99
N VAL A 90 28.75 -12.65 -23.30
CA VAL A 90 27.94 -11.60 -22.64
C VAL A 90 27.73 -10.44 -23.61
N GLU A 91 26.48 -10.01 -23.76
CA GLU A 91 26.14 -8.84 -24.55
C GLU A 91 26.54 -7.55 -23.81
N VAL A 92 27.14 -6.61 -24.53
CA VAL A 92 27.57 -5.31 -23.97
C VAL A 92 26.40 -4.35 -23.97
N THR A 93 25.66 -4.28 -22.85
CA THR A 93 24.49 -3.42 -22.65
C THR A 93 24.53 -2.77 -21.28
N LEU A 94 23.47 -2.06 -20.93
CA LEU A 94 23.26 -1.54 -19.59
C LEU A 94 23.04 -2.67 -18.58
N ALA A 95 23.58 -2.55 -17.38
CA ALA A 95 23.35 -3.50 -16.29
C ALA A 95 21.88 -3.60 -15.87
N LYS A 96 21.07 -2.56 -16.14
CA LYS A 96 19.62 -2.54 -15.88
C LYS A 96 18.86 -3.72 -16.46
N VAL A 97 19.34 -4.31 -17.58
CA VAL A 97 18.69 -5.48 -18.18
C VAL A 97 18.65 -6.70 -17.26
N ARG A 98 19.51 -6.78 -16.25
CA ARG A 98 19.46 -7.82 -15.21
C ARG A 98 18.21 -7.75 -14.33
N ARG A 99 17.47 -6.65 -14.37
CA ARG A 99 16.17 -6.49 -13.72
C ARG A 99 15.01 -6.90 -14.61
N GLU A 100 15.21 -7.00 -15.91
CA GLU A 100 14.17 -7.18 -16.91
C GLU A 100 14.23 -8.59 -17.54
N ARG A 101 15.42 -9.15 -17.75
CA ARG A 101 15.61 -10.43 -18.44
C ARG A 101 15.24 -11.62 -17.56
N MET A 102 14.41 -12.50 -18.11
CA MET A 102 14.02 -13.76 -17.50
C MET A 102 14.84 -14.93 -18.06
N GLY A 103 14.97 -15.98 -17.29
CA GLY A 103 15.47 -17.28 -17.72
C GLY A 103 14.38 -18.34 -17.55
N HIS A 104 14.70 -19.59 -17.89
CA HIS A 104 13.82 -20.72 -17.67
C HIS A 104 14.57 -21.96 -17.21
N ILE A 105 13.85 -22.89 -16.61
CA ILE A 105 14.32 -24.24 -16.27
C ILE A 105 13.43 -25.22 -17.04
N GLN A 106 14.05 -26.03 -17.91
CA GLN A 106 13.36 -27.10 -18.59
C GLN A 106 13.23 -28.30 -17.64
N LEU A 107 12.00 -28.64 -17.28
CA LEU A 107 11.73 -29.77 -16.39
C LEU A 107 11.93 -31.10 -17.13
N ALA A 108 12.45 -32.10 -16.41
CA ALA A 108 12.61 -33.46 -16.91
C ALA A 108 11.27 -34.23 -16.94
N ALA A 109 10.34 -33.85 -16.08
CA ALA A 109 8.99 -34.39 -16.04
C ALA A 109 7.99 -33.24 -15.80
N PRO A 110 6.77 -33.32 -16.35
CA PRO A 110 5.72 -32.36 -16.08
C PRO A 110 5.37 -32.28 -14.59
N VAL A 111 4.99 -31.09 -14.11
CA VAL A 111 4.66 -30.81 -12.71
C VAL A 111 3.38 -30.01 -12.65
N ALA A 112 2.45 -30.39 -11.79
CA ALA A 112 1.20 -29.65 -11.60
C ALA A 112 1.45 -28.34 -10.85
N HIS A 113 0.83 -27.24 -11.31
CA HIS A 113 0.91 -25.96 -10.63
C HIS A 113 0.06 -25.96 -9.37
N ILE A 114 0.67 -25.74 -8.21
CA ILE A 114 0.04 -25.85 -6.91
C ILE A 114 -1.17 -24.90 -6.73
N TRP A 115 -1.17 -23.73 -7.38
CA TRP A 115 -2.29 -22.78 -7.27
C TRP A 115 -3.56 -23.33 -7.92
N PHE A 116 -3.44 -24.04 -9.03
CA PHE A 116 -4.59 -24.64 -9.72
C PHE A 116 -5.02 -25.97 -9.11
N LEU A 117 -4.10 -26.65 -8.42
CA LEU A 117 -4.38 -27.88 -7.69
C LEU A 117 -5.06 -27.60 -6.35
N LYS A 118 -4.42 -26.81 -5.49
CA LYS A 118 -4.81 -26.59 -4.07
C LYS A 118 -5.72 -25.36 -3.85
N SER A 119 -6.25 -24.75 -4.90
CA SER A 119 -7.33 -23.77 -4.74
C SER A 119 -8.62 -24.45 -4.27
N LEU A 120 -9.43 -23.76 -3.51
CA LEU A 120 -10.76 -24.24 -3.10
C LEU A 120 -11.84 -23.43 -3.83
N PRO A 121 -12.57 -24.02 -4.77
CA PRO A 121 -12.43 -25.38 -5.31
C PRO A 121 -11.22 -25.55 -6.24
N SER A 122 -10.66 -26.76 -6.35
CA SER A 122 -9.56 -27.08 -7.27
C SER A 122 -9.98 -26.84 -8.72
N ARG A 123 -9.19 -26.07 -9.46
CA ARG A 123 -9.48 -25.78 -10.89
C ARG A 123 -9.28 -27.02 -11.76
N ILE A 124 -8.21 -27.77 -11.52
CA ILE A 124 -7.95 -29.05 -12.19
C ILE A 124 -9.06 -30.06 -11.84
N GLY A 125 -9.44 -30.12 -10.56
CA GLY A 125 -10.51 -31.00 -10.10
C GLY A 125 -11.87 -30.69 -10.72
N LEU A 126 -12.24 -29.42 -10.87
CA LEU A 126 -13.48 -29.02 -11.52
C LEU A 126 -13.53 -29.39 -13.01
N LEU A 127 -12.40 -29.25 -13.72
CA LEU A 127 -12.32 -29.62 -15.13
C LEU A 127 -12.46 -31.14 -15.32
N LEU A 128 -11.69 -31.92 -14.57
CA LEU A 128 -11.69 -33.39 -14.66
C LEU A 128 -12.87 -34.08 -13.95
N ASP A 129 -13.66 -33.30 -13.18
CA ASP A 129 -14.71 -33.81 -12.28
C ASP A 129 -14.18 -34.80 -11.22
N MET A 130 -13.01 -34.51 -10.69
CA MET A 130 -12.33 -35.30 -9.67
C MET A 130 -12.27 -34.58 -8.34
N THR A 131 -12.22 -35.35 -7.24
CA THR A 131 -12.00 -34.75 -5.93
C THR A 131 -10.54 -34.34 -5.76
N LEU A 132 -10.27 -33.33 -4.92
CA LEU A 132 -8.91 -32.90 -4.62
C LEU A 132 -8.05 -34.05 -4.06
N LYS A 133 -8.65 -34.92 -3.23
CA LYS A 133 -7.98 -36.07 -2.62
C LYS A 133 -7.52 -37.10 -3.66
N ASP A 134 -8.34 -37.34 -4.66
CA ASP A 134 -8.04 -38.30 -5.73
C ASP A 134 -6.95 -37.76 -6.64
N LEU A 135 -7.03 -36.45 -6.99
CA LEU A 135 -5.95 -35.76 -7.73
C LEU A 135 -4.61 -35.81 -7.00
N GLU A 136 -4.62 -35.59 -5.69
CA GLU A 136 -3.39 -35.66 -4.89
C GLU A 136 -2.78 -37.04 -4.90
N ARG A 137 -3.59 -38.12 -4.81
CA ARG A 137 -3.09 -39.48 -4.89
C ARG A 137 -2.39 -39.78 -6.22
N VAL A 138 -2.91 -39.26 -7.33
CA VAL A 138 -2.28 -39.43 -8.65
C VAL A 138 -1.03 -38.61 -8.77
N LEU A 139 -1.10 -37.30 -8.47
CA LEU A 139 0.00 -36.36 -8.67
C LEU A 139 1.23 -36.64 -7.79
N TYR A 140 1.00 -37.23 -6.61
CA TYR A 140 2.09 -37.59 -5.69
C TYR A 140 2.46 -39.07 -5.73
N PHE A 141 2.08 -39.75 -6.84
CA PHE A 141 2.53 -41.10 -7.17
C PHE A 141 2.06 -42.20 -6.19
N GLU A 142 0.85 -42.05 -5.64
CA GLU A 142 0.20 -43.07 -4.79
C GLU A 142 -0.65 -44.02 -5.61
N ASN A 143 -1.42 -43.53 -6.59
CA ASN A 143 -2.34 -44.28 -7.41
C ASN A 143 -2.15 -44.00 -8.91
N TYR A 144 -2.44 -44.99 -9.73
CA TYR A 144 -2.60 -44.86 -11.18
C TYR A 144 -3.97 -44.29 -11.53
N ILE A 145 -4.08 -43.65 -12.68
CA ILE A 145 -5.33 -43.20 -13.27
C ILE A 145 -5.44 -43.74 -14.69
N VAL A 146 -6.62 -44.26 -15.05
CA VAL A 146 -6.91 -44.69 -16.41
C VAL A 146 -7.09 -43.46 -17.30
N THR A 147 -6.23 -43.31 -18.32
CA THR A 147 -6.33 -42.22 -19.32
C THR A 147 -7.19 -42.59 -20.50
N GLU A 148 -7.10 -43.85 -20.96
CA GLU A 148 -7.93 -44.39 -22.03
C GLU A 148 -8.46 -45.79 -21.64
N GLN A 149 -9.76 -45.94 -21.78
CA GLN A 149 -10.45 -47.19 -21.41
C GLN A 149 -10.09 -48.36 -22.32
N GLY A 150 -9.80 -48.09 -23.62
CA GLY A 150 -9.56 -49.11 -24.61
C GLY A 150 -10.68 -50.13 -24.73
N THR A 151 -10.31 -51.44 -24.77
CA THR A 151 -11.28 -52.57 -24.87
C THR A 151 -11.64 -53.16 -23.52
N THR A 152 -11.32 -52.54 -22.41
CA THR A 152 -11.48 -53.08 -21.07
C THR A 152 -12.80 -52.60 -20.41
N THR A 153 -13.17 -53.23 -19.29
CA THR A 153 -14.32 -52.84 -18.47
C THR A 153 -14.03 -51.75 -17.47
N LEU A 154 -12.81 -51.16 -17.52
CA LEU A 154 -12.41 -50.08 -16.65
C LEU A 154 -13.07 -48.77 -17.08
N GLU A 155 -13.39 -47.92 -16.13
CA GLU A 155 -13.94 -46.60 -16.43
C GLU A 155 -12.80 -45.59 -16.67
N GLU A 156 -12.99 -44.63 -17.59
CA GLU A 156 -12.11 -43.50 -17.76
C GLU A 156 -12.00 -42.71 -16.45
N LYS A 157 -10.79 -42.30 -16.08
CA LYS A 157 -10.47 -41.61 -14.81
C LYS A 157 -10.60 -42.46 -13.55
N GLN A 158 -10.78 -43.77 -13.65
CA GLN A 158 -10.75 -44.67 -12.52
C GLN A 158 -9.37 -44.70 -11.88
N LEU A 159 -9.34 -44.66 -10.54
CA LEU A 159 -8.11 -44.80 -9.78
C LEU A 159 -7.81 -46.26 -9.49
N LEU A 160 -6.58 -46.67 -9.78
CA LEU A 160 -6.10 -48.03 -9.51
C LEU A 160 -4.92 -47.95 -8.52
N THR A 161 -4.94 -48.86 -7.54
CA THR A 161 -3.74 -49.11 -6.73
C THR A 161 -2.70 -49.86 -7.57
N GLU A 162 -1.46 -49.93 -7.13
CA GLU A 162 -0.42 -50.69 -7.84
C GLU A 162 -0.77 -52.15 -8.02
N GLU A 163 -1.40 -52.78 -7.02
CA GLU A 163 -1.91 -54.17 -7.07
C GLU A 163 -3.02 -54.34 -8.12
N GLN A 164 -3.98 -53.42 -8.12
CA GLN A 164 -5.10 -53.41 -9.09
C GLN A 164 -4.60 -53.15 -10.52
N TYR A 165 -3.61 -52.29 -10.68
CA TYR A 165 -3.00 -52.03 -11.97
C TYR A 165 -2.32 -53.31 -12.51
N ASN A 166 -1.52 -54.00 -11.70
CA ASN A 166 -0.86 -55.24 -12.08
C ASN A 166 -1.86 -56.34 -12.41
N GLN A 167 -2.91 -56.50 -11.63
CA GLN A 167 -4.02 -57.43 -11.91
C GLN A 167 -4.74 -57.11 -13.22
N ALA A 168 -4.98 -55.84 -13.52
CA ALA A 168 -5.59 -55.38 -14.76
C ALA A 168 -4.68 -55.67 -15.97
N VAL A 169 -3.38 -55.47 -15.83
CA VAL A 169 -2.38 -55.81 -16.88
C VAL A 169 -2.31 -57.31 -17.13
N GLU A 170 -2.34 -58.13 -16.09
CA GLU A 170 -2.38 -59.59 -16.22
C GLU A 170 -3.69 -60.07 -16.86
N GLN A 171 -4.80 -59.43 -16.57
CA GLN A 171 -6.16 -59.87 -17.01
C GLN A 171 -6.44 -59.43 -18.46
N PHE A 172 -6.09 -58.17 -18.82
CA PHE A 172 -6.47 -57.59 -20.12
C PHE A 172 -5.28 -57.43 -21.11
N GLY A 173 -4.04 -57.54 -20.63
CA GLY A 173 -2.84 -57.25 -21.41
C GLY A 173 -2.40 -55.78 -21.33
N GLN A 174 -1.12 -55.53 -21.60
CA GLN A 174 -0.48 -54.22 -21.42
C GLN A 174 -0.99 -53.16 -22.42
N ASP A 175 -1.43 -53.60 -23.61
CA ASP A 175 -1.87 -52.71 -24.71
C ASP A 175 -3.41 -52.54 -24.75
N ALA A 176 -4.15 -53.18 -23.86
CA ALA A 176 -5.61 -53.14 -23.87
C ALA A 176 -6.21 -51.87 -23.29
N PHE A 177 -5.47 -51.15 -22.46
CA PHE A 177 -5.85 -49.88 -21.85
C PHE A 177 -4.60 -49.04 -21.56
N THR A 178 -4.77 -47.70 -21.42
CA THR A 178 -3.70 -46.81 -21.04
C THR A 178 -3.97 -46.28 -19.63
N ALA A 179 -3.02 -46.46 -18.73
CA ALA A 179 -3.07 -45.89 -17.39
C ALA A 179 -1.71 -45.25 -17.05
N GLY A 180 -1.76 -44.07 -16.47
CA GLY A 180 -0.59 -43.32 -16.10
C GLY A 180 -0.56 -42.91 -14.64
N ILE A 181 0.54 -42.38 -14.19
CA ILE A 181 0.71 -41.89 -12.82
C ILE A 181 1.43 -40.52 -12.84
N GLY A 182 1.08 -39.64 -11.92
CA GLY A 182 1.68 -38.32 -11.79
C GLY A 182 1.09 -37.27 -12.71
N ALA A 183 1.81 -36.16 -12.87
CA ALA A 183 1.33 -35.01 -13.64
C ALA A 183 1.30 -35.29 -15.16
N GLU A 184 2.02 -36.27 -15.65
CA GLU A 184 2.00 -36.70 -17.06
C GLU A 184 0.60 -37.18 -17.45
N ALA A 185 0.02 -38.11 -16.68
CA ALA A 185 -1.33 -38.64 -16.90
C ALA A 185 -2.41 -37.54 -16.82
N ILE A 186 -2.30 -36.66 -15.85
CA ILE A 186 -3.25 -35.52 -15.71
C ILE A 186 -3.12 -34.57 -16.92
N ARG A 187 -1.91 -34.34 -17.43
CA ARG A 187 -1.70 -33.52 -18.63
C ARG A 187 -2.35 -34.16 -19.86
N GLU A 188 -2.19 -35.46 -20.04
CA GLU A 188 -2.82 -36.23 -21.11
C GLU A 188 -4.36 -36.08 -21.09
N LEU A 189 -4.96 -36.30 -19.93
CA LEU A 189 -6.41 -36.11 -19.74
C LEU A 189 -6.87 -34.68 -20.06
N LEU A 190 -6.11 -33.65 -19.65
CA LEU A 190 -6.42 -32.26 -19.92
C LEU A 190 -6.24 -31.90 -21.40
N THR A 191 -5.28 -32.49 -22.08
CA THR A 191 -5.02 -32.26 -23.51
C THR A 191 -6.10 -32.89 -24.39
N GLY A 192 -6.56 -34.10 -24.05
CA GLY A 192 -7.63 -34.82 -24.76
C GLY A 192 -9.04 -34.23 -24.56
N MET A 193 -9.20 -33.26 -23.69
CA MET A 193 -10.49 -32.71 -23.31
C MET A 193 -11.05 -31.70 -24.33
N ASP A 194 -12.23 -31.98 -24.91
CA ASP A 194 -12.98 -31.03 -25.73
C ASP A 194 -13.90 -30.13 -24.86
N LEU A 195 -13.43 -28.94 -24.54
CA LEU A 195 -14.15 -27.99 -23.69
C LEU A 195 -15.52 -27.59 -24.24
N ARG A 196 -15.66 -27.54 -25.59
CA ARG A 196 -16.94 -27.13 -26.21
C ARG A 196 -18.00 -28.21 -26.05
N LYS A 197 -17.66 -29.47 -26.29
CA LYS A 197 -18.55 -30.60 -26.08
C LYS A 197 -18.99 -30.70 -24.62
N ILE A 198 -18.05 -30.62 -23.68
CA ILE A 198 -18.33 -30.69 -22.26
C ILE A 198 -19.23 -29.53 -21.80
N ARG A 199 -19.02 -28.30 -22.33
CA ARG A 199 -19.90 -27.16 -22.08
C ARG A 199 -21.34 -27.47 -22.45
N ASP A 200 -21.54 -27.96 -23.68
CA ASP A 200 -22.88 -28.21 -24.21
C ASP A 200 -23.58 -29.37 -23.44
N GLN A 201 -22.86 -30.43 -23.07
CA GLN A 201 -23.34 -31.49 -22.19
C GLN A 201 -23.76 -30.96 -20.82
N LEU A 202 -22.92 -30.14 -20.19
CA LEU A 202 -23.23 -29.57 -18.87
C LEU A 202 -24.44 -28.63 -18.91
N ARG A 203 -24.65 -27.91 -20.00
CA ARG A 203 -25.85 -27.07 -20.17
C ARG A 203 -27.12 -27.91 -20.28
N GLN A 204 -27.06 -29.07 -20.97
CA GLN A 204 -28.18 -30.02 -21.03
C GLN A 204 -28.44 -30.64 -19.66
N GLU A 205 -27.41 -31.14 -19.00
CA GLU A 205 -27.56 -31.74 -17.65
C GLU A 205 -28.12 -30.76 -16.62
N ILE A 206 -27.77 -29.48 -16.71
CA ILE A 206 -28.34 -28.43 -15.84
C ILE A 206 -29.82 -28.21 -16.12
N ALA A 207 -30.21 -28.26 -17.41
CA ALA A 207 -31.62 -28.11 -17.80
C ALA A 207 -32.50 -29.29 -17.39
N GLU A 208 -31.93 -30.50 -17.36
CA GLU A 208 -32.61 -31.75 -16.99
C GLU A 208 -32.60 -32.06 -15.47
N ALA A 209 -31.80 -31.31 -14.71
CA ALA A 209 -31.58 -31.57 -13.29
C ALA A 209 -32.81 -31.25 -12.44
N THR A 210 -33.36 -32.25 -11.77
CA THR A 210 -34.55 -32.16 -10.90
C THR A 210 -34.26 -31.81 -9.44
N THR A 211 -33.01 -31.89 -8.99
CA THR A 211 -32.60 -31.64 -7.58
C THR A 211 -31.78 -30.40 -7.42
N GLU A 212 -32.00 -29.58 -6.37
CA GLU A 212 -31.36 -28.28 -6.14
C GLU A 212 -29.81 -28.29 -6.00
N LEU A 213 -29.21 -29.37 -5.56
CA LEU A 213 -27.77 -29.45 -5.27
C LEU A 213 -26.93 -29.80 -6.51
N LYS A 214 -27.45 -30.65 -7.42
CA LYS A 214 -26.74 -30.99 -8.66
C LYS A 214 -26.49 -29.80 -9.57
N PRO A 215 -27.48 -28.94 -9.88
CA PRO A 215 -27.25 -27.76 -10.72
C PRO A 215 -26.21 -26.79 -10.15
N LYS A 216 -26.14 -26.61 -8.83
CA LYS A 216 -25.14 -25.74 -8.19
C LYS A 216 -23.71 -26.26 -8.38
N LYS A 217 -23.48 -27.57 -8.35
CA LYS A 217 -22.16 -28.17 -8.62
C LYS A 217 -21.80 -28.05 -10.10
N LEU A 218 -22.74 -28.40 -10.99
CA LEU A 218 -22.56 -28.34 -12.44
C LEU A 218 -22.34 -26.89 -12.93
N ALA A 219 -23.07 -25.93 -12.37
CA ALA A 219 -22.88 -24.49 -12.70
C ALA A 219 -21.48 -23.97 -12.34
N LYS A 220 -20.90 -24.41 -11.21
CA LYS A 220 -19.51 -24.06 -10.85
C LYS A 220 -18.51 -24.64 -11.84
N ARG A 221 -18.73 -25.86 -12.31
CA ARG A 221 -17.89 -26.50 -13.32
C ARG A 221 -18.04 -25.81 -14.67
N LEU A 222 -19.27 -25.54 -15.10
CA LEU A 222 -19.58 -24.83 -16.34
C LEU A 222 -18.90 -23.45 -16.39
N LYS A 223 -18.99 -22.69 -15.31
CA LYS A 223 -18.34 -21.37 -15.21
C LYS A 223 -16.84 -21.41 -15.46
N VAL A 224 -16.14 -22.44 -14.98
CA VAL A 224 -14.70 -22.59 -15.21
C VAL A 224 -14.43 -22.94 -16.68
N ILE A 225 -15.23 -23.83 -17.27
CA ILE A 225 -15.07 -24.24 -18.67
C ILE A 225 -15.33 -23.06 -19.61
N GLU A 226 -16.40 -22.30 -19.39
CA GLU A 226 -16.69 -21.08 -20.16
C GLU A 226 -15.58 -20.07 -20.05
N ALA A 227 -15.01 -19.85 -18.86
CA ALA A 227 -13.87 -18.95 -18.65
C ALA A 227 -12.62 -19.39 -19.44
N PHE A 228 -12.35 -20.70 -19.57
CA PHE A 228 -11.28 -21.22 -20.41
C PHE A 228 -11.54 -20.98 -21.90
N ILE A 229 -12.77 -21.19 -22.36
CA ILE A 229 -13.17 -20.96 -23.75
C ILE A 229 -13.06 -19.48 -24.12
N GLU A 230 -13.57 -18.59 -23.28
CA GLU A 230 -13.57 -17.13 -23.50
C GLU A 230 -12.16 -16.53 -23.47
N SER A 231 -11.32 -17.00 -22.54
CA SER A 231 -9.96 -16.50 -22.40
C SER A 231 -8.99 -17.04 -23.45
N GLY A 232 -9.32 -18.15 -24.13
CA GLY A 232 -8.43 -18.85 -25.05
C GLY A 232 -7.28 -19.61 -24.36
N ASN A 233 -7.31 -19.74 -23.03
CA ASN A 233 -6.33 -20.54 -22.30
C ASN A 233 -6.59 -22.03 -22.50
N ARG A 234 -5.53 -22.83 -22.55
CA ARG A 234 -5.64 -24.27 -22.61
C ARG A 234 -5.50 -24.92 -21.24
N PRO A 235 -6.31 -25.94 -20.91
CA PRO A 235 -6.25 -26.62 -19.61
C PRO A 235 -4.89 -27.22 -19.29
N GLU A 236 -4.19 -27.78 -20.29
CA GLU A 236 -2.87 -28.40 -20.14
C GLU A 236 -1.78 -27.41 -19.67
N TRP A 237 -1.98 -26.10 -19.82
CA TRP A 237 -1.02 -25.09 -19.30
C TRP A 237 -0.98 -24.99 -17.78
N MET A 238 -1.95 -25.59 -17.08
CA MET A 238 -1.90 -25.74 -15.63
C MET A 238 -0.89 -26.79 -15.16
N ILE A 239 -0.35 -27.58 -16.10
CA ILE A 239 0.73 -28.55 -15.87
C ILE A 239 2.00 -27.97 -16.49
N LEU A 240 2.97 -27.66 -15.65
CA LEU A 240 4.20 -27.00 -16.05
C LEU A 240 5.21 -28.00 -16.65
N THR A 241 5.72 -27.69 -17.82
CA THR A 241 6.88 -28.36 -18.44
C THR A 241 8.12 -27.48 -18.38
N VAL A 242 7.91 -26.16 -18.27
CA VAL A 242 8.97 -25.15 -18.17
C VAL A 242 8.65 -24.23 -16.99
N VAL A 243 9.63 -23.99 -16.14
CA VAL A 243 9.50 -23.06 -14.99
C VAL A 243 10.22 -21.76 -15.32
N PRO A 244 9.53 -20.61 -15.27
CA PRO A 244 10.18 -19.33 -15.47
C PRO A 244 11.05 -18.96 -14.27
N VAL A 245 12.21 -18.35 -14.55
CA VAL A 245 13.12 -17.82 -13.52
C VAL A 245 13.12 -16.31 -13.59
N ILE A 246 12.74 -15.68 -12.50
CA ILE A 246 12.66 -14.22 -12.41
C ILE A 246 14.08 -13.60 -12.50
N PRO A 247 14.18 -12.34 -12.94
CA PRO A 247 15.44 -11.63 -13.07
C PRO A 247 16.27 -11.62 -11.76
N PRO A 248 17.61 -11.64 -11.84
CA PRO A 248 18.49 -11.70 -10.67
C PRO A 248 18.31 -10.54 -9.68
N GLU A 249 18.03 -9.35 -10.16
CA GLU A 249 17.85 -8.18 -9.28
C GLU A 249 16.54 -8.20 -8.47
N LEU A 250 15.56 -9.02 -8.88
CA LEU A 250 14.34 -9.25 -8.08
C LEU A 250 14.56 -10.30 -6.97
N ARG A 251 15.69 -11.03 -7.00
CA ARG A 251 16.15 -12.01 -6.01
C ARG A 251 17.63 -11.79 -5.67
N PRO A 252 17.98 -10.63 -5.13
CA PRO A 252 19.36 -10.18 -5.04
C PRO A 252 20.21 -11.07 -4.13
N LEU A 253 21.51 -11.08 -4.42
CA LEU A 253 22.57 -11.65 -3.60
C LEU A 253 23.53 -10.50 -3.28
N VAL A 254 23.50 -10.05 -2.02
CA VAL A 254 24.21 -8.86 -1.57
C VAL A 254 25.40 -9.26 -0.71
N PRO A 255 26.62 -8.80 -1.03
CA PRO A 255 27.77 -9.01 -0.16
C PRO A 255 27.61 -8.20 1.15
N LEU A 256 27.91 -8.83 2.26
CA LEU A 256 28.00 -8.22 3.58
C LEU A 256 29.46 -8.11 4.01
N ASP A 257 29.70 -7.26 5.00
CA ASP A 257 31.02 -7.16 5.61
C ASP A 257 31.47 -8.52 6.18
N GLY A 258 32.76 -8.84 6.02
CA GLY A 258 33.33 -10.13 6.44
C GLY A 258 33.16 -11.27 5.43
N GLY A 259 32.93 -10.99 4.13
CA GLY A 259 32.89 -12.00 3.06
C GLY A 259 31.66 -12.89 3.03
N ARG A 260 30.63 -12.56 3.82
CA ARG A 260 29.34 -13.25 3.83
C ARG A 260 28.39 -12.65 2.81
N PHE A 261 27.40 -13.42 2.36
CA PHE A 261 26.38 -12.97 1.44
C PHE A 261 25.00 -13.09 2.06
N ALA A 262 24.20 -12.04 1.94
CA ALA A 262 22.76 -12.13 2.13
C ALA A 262 22.09 -12.47 0.82
N THR A 263 21.28 -13.52 0.81
CA THR A 263 20.58 -13.98 -0.38
C THR A 263 19.08 -14.00 -0.15
N SER A 264 18.33 -13.80 -1.24
CA SER A 264 16.88 -14.02 -1.21
C SER A 264 16.57 -15.50 -1.04
N ASP A 265 15.53 -15.82 -0.27
CA ASP A 265 15.06 -17.20 -0.06
C ASP A 265 14.68 -17.89 -1.39
N LEU A 266 14.26 -17.11 -2.41
CA LEU A 266 13.95 -17.63 -3.74
C LEU A 266 15.13 -18.33 -4.41
N ASN A 267 16.36 -17.86 -4.18
CA ASN A 267 17.55 -18.50 -4.76
C ASN A 267 17.73 -19.92 -4.22
N ASP A 268 17.47 -20.16 -2.93
CA ASP A 268 17.53 -21.49 -2.33
C ASP A 268 16.42 -22.41 -2.86
N LEU A 269 15.23 -21.88 -3.06
CA LEU A 269 14.13 -22.62 -3.65
C LEU A 269 14.42 -23.00 -5.12
N TYR A 270 14.91 -22.07 -5.93
CA TYR A 270 15.35 -22.38 -7.30
C TYR A 270 16.49 -23.40 -7.34
N ARG A 271 17.47 -23.30 -6.46
CA ARG A 271 18.57 -24.28 -6.35
C ARG A 271 18.03 -25.68 -6.05
N ARG A 272 17.04 -25.81 -5.18
CA ARG A 272 16.40 -27.10 -4.88
C ARG A 272 15.72 -27.67 -6.10
N VAL A 273 14.97 -26.86 -6.84
CA VAL A 273 14.33 -27.29 -8.10
C VAL A 273 15.37 -27.77 -9.12
N ILE A 274 16.42 -26.99 -9.35
CA ILE A 274 17.46 -27.35 -10.33
C ILE A 274 18.19 -28.63 -9.91
N ASN A 275 18.55 -28.79 -8.63
CA ASN A 275 19.21 -29.99 -8.12
C ASN A 275 18.34 -31.23 -8.30
N ARG A 276 17.04 -31.15 -7.98
CA ARG A 276 16.11 -32.27 -8.18
C ARG A 276 15.91 -32.60 -9.66
N ASN A 277 15.77 -31.57 -10.48
CA ASN A 277 15.63 -31.72 -11.93
C ASN A 277 16.86 -32.39 -12.57
N ASN A 278 18.06 -31.93 -12.22
CA ASN A 278 19.29 -32.50 -12.73
C ASN A 278 19.50 -33.95 -12.26
N ARG A 279 19.15 -34.24 -11.02
CA ARG A 279 19.20 -35.59 -10.48
C ARG A 279 18.22 -36.51 -11.19
N LEU A 280 17.00 -36.05 -11.44
CA LEU A 280 16.02 -36.82 -12.22
C LEU A 280 16.50 -37.07 -13.65
N LYS A 281 17.02 -36.06 -14.38
CA LYS A 281 17.60 -36.21 -15.72
C LYS A 281 18.65 -37.32 -15.73
N ARG A 282 19.59 -37.29 -14.77
CA ARG A 282 20.64 -38.28 -14.66
C ARG A 282 20.11 -39.69 -14.35
N LEU A 283 19.11 -39.82 -13.49
CA LEU A 283 18.51 -41.12 -13.18
C LEU A 283 17.77 -41.72 -14.40
N MET A 284 17.11 -40.89 -15.19
CA MET A 284 16.45 -41.30 -16.43
C MET A 284 17.48 -41.71 -17.49
N GLU A 285 18.59 -40.99 -17.66
CA GLU A 285 19.70 -41.36 -18.55
C GLU A 285 20.34 -42.68 -18.16
N LEU A 286 20.46 -42.95 -16.85
CA LEU A 286 21.03 -44.20 -16.33
C LEU A 286 20.04 -45.38 -16.31
N ARG A 287 18.76 -45.14 -16.75
CA ARG A 287 17.69 -46.15 -16.71
C ARG A 287 17.54 -46.77 -15.31
N ALA A 288 17.53 -45.93 -14.27
CA ALA A 288 17.35 -46.39 -12.90
C ALA A 288 16.00 -47.09 -12.68
N PRO A 289 15.83 -47.94 -11.64
CA PRO A 289 14.56 -48.58 -11.33
C PRO A 289 13.41 -47.57 -11.18
N ASP A 290 12.22 -47.94 -11.68
CA ASP A 290 11.04 -47.06 -11.72
C ASP A 290 10.66 -46.49 -10.36
N ILE A 291 10.80 -47.24 -9.29
CA ILE A 291 10.53 -46.79 -7.93
C ILE A 291 11.37 -45.56 -7.55
N ILE A 292 12.65 -45.56 -7.95
CA ILE A 292 13.58 -44.45 -7.70
C ILE A 292 13.20 -43.25 -8.57
N ILE A 293 12.88 -43.46 -9.83
CA ILE A 293 12.46 -42.41 -10.76
C ILE A 293 11.14 -41.74 -10.27
N ARG A 294 10.15 -42.54 -9.87
CA ARG A 294 8.88 -42.04 -9.34
C ARG A 294 9.09 -41.21 -8.05
N ASN A 295 9.94 -41.69 -7.16
CA ASN A 295 10.22 -40.95 -5.92
C ASN A 295 10.92 -39.60 -6.23
N GLU A 296 11.85 -39.55 -7.18
CA GLU A 296 12.49 -38.29 -7.57
C GLU A 296 11.54 -37.36 -8.33
N LYS A 297 10.63 -37.89 -9.18
CA LYS A 297 9.54 -37.12 -9.78
C LYS A 297 8.63 -36.48 -8.71
N ARG A 298 8.28 -37.25 -7.67
CA ARG A 298 7.51 -36.73 -6.52
C ARG A 298 8.27 -35.63 -5.78
N MET A 299 9.57 -35.80 -5.54
CA MET A 299 10.39 -34.79 -4.88
C MET A 299 10.57 -33.53 -5.75
N LEU A 300 10.60 -33.67 -7.07
CA LEU A 300 10.60 -32.54 -8.00
C LEU A 300 9.26 -31.78 -7.91
N GLN A 301 8.13 -32.47 -7.91
CA GLN A 301 6.80 -31.90 -7.70
C GLN A 301 6.76 -31.10 -6.39
N GLU A 302 7.22 -31.66 -5.28
CA GLU A 302 7.26 -30.99 -3.98
C GLU A 302 8.18 -29.76 -3.97
N SER A 303 9.32 -29.80 -4.67
CA SER A 303 10.23 -28.65 -4.74
C SER A 303 9.66 -27.50 -5.57
N VAL A 304 8.93 -27.79 -6.63
CA VAL A 304 8.23 -26.78 -7.43
C VAL A 304 7.04 -26.21 -6.68
N ASP A 305 6.29 -27.04 -5.95
CA ASP A 305 5.21 -26.59 -5.08
C ASP A 305 5.71 -25.58 -4.04
N ALA A 306 6.84 -25.88 -3.41
CA ALA A 306 7.45 -24.98 -2.44
C ALA A 306 7.98 -23.67 -3.06
N LEU A 307 8.46 -23.71 -4.30
CA LEU A 307 8.87 -22.49 -5.02
C LEU A 307 7.68 -21.53 -5.23
N PHE A 308 6.54 -22.08 -5.63
CA PHE A 308 5.35 -21.26 -5.90
C PHE A 308 4.62 -20.85 -4.63
N ASP A 309 4.36 -21.77 -3.69
CA ASP A 309 3.62 -21.49 -2.45
C ASP A 309 4.08 -22.43 -1.31
N ASN A 310 5.14 -22.07 -0.63
CA ASN A 310 5.70 -22.87 0.45
C ASN A 310 4.73 -22.97 1.63
N GLY A 311 4.47 -24.19 2.09
CA GLY A 311 3.58 -24.46 3.21
C GLY A 311 2.11 -24.68 2.82
N ARG A 312 1.76 -24.60 1.54
CA ARG A 312 0.40 -24.89 1.07
C ARG A 312 0.08 -26.40 1.13
N ARG A 313 1.09 -27.24 0.97
CA ARG A 313 1.00 -28.69 1.10
C ARG A 313 2.16 -29.26 1.89
N GLY A 314 1.86 -30.18 2.79
CA GLY A 314 2.86 -30.96 3.52
C GLY A 314 3.73 -30.14 4.45
N ARG A 315 4.97 -30.60 4.62
CA ARG A 315 5.94 -29.96 5.52
C ARG A 315 6.53 -28.70 4.89
N VAL A 316 6.50 -27.60 5.65
CA VAL A 316 7.10 -26.33 5.22
C VAL A 316 8.60 -26.49 5.06
N ILE A 317 9.15 -26.03 3.94
CA ILE A 317 10.59 -26.00 3.73
C ILE A 317 11.17 -24.81 4.50
N THR A 318 12.11 -25.13 5.37
CA THR A 318 12.78 -24.14 6.23
C THR A 318 14.24 -23.95 5.83
N GLY A 319 14.75 -22.75 6.06
CA GLY A 319 16.15 -22.41 5.95
C GLY A 319 16.92 -22.59 7.26
N ALA A 320 18.05 -21.91 7.38
CA ALA A 320 18.78 -21.79 8.64
C ALA A 320 17.85 -21.21 9.72
N ASN A 321 18.07 -21.61 10.97
CA ASN A 321 17.25 -21.19 12.13
C ASN A 321 15.77 -21.65 12.09
N LYS A 322 15.44 -22.70 11.35
CA LYS A 322 14.07 -23.24 11.22
C LYS A 322 13.02 -22.24 10.71
N ARG A 323 13.44 -21.10 10.14
CA ARG A 323 12.55 -20.12 9.56
C ARG A 323 11.99 -20.63 8.21
N PRO A 324 10.67 -20.54 7.96
CA PRO A 324 10.10 -20.84 6.65
C PRO A 324 10.73 -20.01 5.54
N LEU A 325 11.06 -20.63 4.41
CA LEU A 325 11.55 -19.90 3.24
C LEU A 325 10.40 -19.18 2.55
N LYS A 326 10.63 -17.92 2.15
CA LYS A 326 9.65 -17.07 1.49
C LYS A 326 9.53 -17.46 0.02
N SER A 327 8.36 -17.95 -0.39
CA SER A 327 8.04 -18.39 -1.75
C SER A 327 7.60 -17.24 -2.67
N LEU A 328 7.38 -17.52 -3.96
CA LEU A 328 6.85 -16.54 -4.93
C LEU A 328 5.47 -16.01 -4.50
N ALA A 329 4.58 -16.86 -3.97
CA ALA A 329 3.29 -16.43 -3.44
C ALA A 329 3.44 -15.44 -2.28
N ASP A 330 4.39 -15.69 -1.37
CA ASP A 330 4.67 -14.82 -0.23
C ASP A 330 5.26 -13.47 -0.64
N MET A 331 5.89 -13.39 -1.81
CA MET A 331 6.34 -12.12 -2.40
C MET A 331 5.18 -11.23 -2.84
N LEU A 332 4.01 -11.79 -3.11
CA LEU A 332 2.81 -11.07 -3.56
C LEU A 332 1.80 -10.86 -2.44
N LYS A 333 1.62 -11.86 -1.57
CA LYS A 333 0.61 -11.91 -0.50
C LYS A 333 1.05 -11.20 0.78
N GLY A 334 0.06 -10.80 1.59
CA GLY A 334 0.26 -10.31 2.95
C GLY A 334 0.78 -8.87 3.04
N LYS A 335 1.08 -8.43 4.26
CA LYS A 335 1.50 -7.05 4.58
C LYS A 335 2.86 -6.68 3.95
N GLN A 336 3.76 -7.66 3.81
CA GLN A 336 5.08 -7.51 3.21
C GLN A 336 5.13 -7.94 1.74
N GLY A 337 4.00 -8.26 1.14
CA GLY A 337 3.88 -8.60 -0.27
C GLY A 337 3.94 -7.37 -1.18
N ARG A 338 4.17 -7.62 -2.47
CA ARG A 338 4.33 -6.59 -3.49
C ARG A 338 3.13 -5.64 -3.58
N PHE A 339 1.91 -6.17 -3.49
CA PHE A 339 0.70 -5.37 -3.57
C PHE A 339 0.60 -4.36 -2.43
N ARG A 340 0.69 -4.80 -1.18
CA ARG A 340 0.50 -3.93 -0.02
C ARG A 340 1.70 -3.05 0.32
N GLN A 341 2.91 -3.50 0.03
CA GLN A 341 4.13 -2.79 0.42
C GLN A 341 4.68 -1.85 -0.66
N ASN A 342 4.49 -2.17 -1.96
CA ASN A 342 5.15 -1.45 -3.04
C ASN A 342 4.19 -0.85 -4.08
N LEU A 343 2.93 -1.35 -4.19
CA LEU A 343 1.96 -0.89 -5.19
C LEU A 343 0.86 -0.03 -4.59
N LEU A 344 0.20 -0.47 -3.51
CA LEU A 344 -0.82 0.32 -2.82
C LEU A 344 -0.24 1.49 -2.03
N GLY A 345 1.03 1.42 -1.66
CA GLY A 345 1.76 2.48 -1.01
C GLY A 345 3.25 2.28 -1.17
N LYS A 346 3.99 3.38 -1.26
CA LYS A 346 5.46 3.40 -1.40
C LYS A 346 6.07 4.29 -0.33
N ARG A 347 7.35 4.05 -0.01
CA ARG A 347 8.16 5.04 0.71
C ARG A 347 8.42 6.21 -0.21
N VAL A 348 8.26 7.41 0.31
CA VAL A 348 8.42 8.66 -0.47
C VAL A 348 9.52 9.52 0.13
N ASP A 349 10.23 10.23 -0.76
CA ASP A 349 11.18 11.28 -0.39
C ASP A 349 10.45 12.55 0.05
N TYR A 350 11.16 13.54 0.53
CA TYR A 350 10.65 14.82 1.04
C TYR A 350 9.61 14.62 2.15
N SER A 351 9.88 13.69 3.02
CA SER A 351 9.06 13.39 4.20
C SER A 351 9.93 13.29 5.45
N GLY A 352 9.36 13.68 6.56
CA GLY A 352 10.01 13.61 7.86
C GLY A 352 9.01 13.18 8.93
N ARG A 353 9.49 12.93 10.13
CA ARG A 353 8.67 12.52 11.27
C ARG A 353 9.20 13.15 12.55
N SER A 354 8.32 13.66 13.39
CA SER A 354 8.65 14.15 14.71
C SER A 354 7.50 14.01 15.69
N VAL A 355 7.80 14.21 16.96
CA VAL A 355 6.80 14.29 18.04
C VAL A 355 5.96 15.54 17.85
N ILE A 356 4.68 15.49 18.23
CA ILE A 356 3.77 16.64 18.22
C ILE A 356 3.63 17.26 19.60
N VAL A 357 3.45 18.58 19.60
CA VAL A 357 3.12 19.36 20.79
C VAL A 357 1.99 20.31 20.45
N VAL A 358 1.30 20.80 21.48
CA VAL A 358 0.21 21.75 21.30
C VAL A 358 0.73 23.09 20.79
N GLY A 359 0.01 23.71 19.84
CA GLY A 359 0.26 25.05 19.33
C GLY A 359 -0.98 25.94 19.51
N PRO A 360 -1.21 26.51 20.72
CA PRO A 360 -2.42 27.28 21.01
C PRO A 360 -2.50 28.62 20.29
N GLU A 361 -1.37 29.14 19.84
CA GLU A 361 -1.28 30.42 19.11
C GLU A 361 -1.50 30.27 17.59
N LEU A 362 -1.41 29.03 17.07
CA LEU A 362 -1.61 28.77 15.66
C LEU A 362 -3.05 29.05 15.22
N LYS A 363 -3.18 29.50 13.98
CA LYS A 363 -4.48 29.54 13.30
C LYS A 363 -4.83 28.15 12.77
N LEU A 364 -6.11 27.88 12.52
CA LEU A 364 -6.58 26.55 12.08
C LEU A 364 -5.87 26.02 10.84
N HIS A 365 -5.47 26.86 9.91
CA HIS A 365 -4.75 26.51 8.69
C HIS A 365 -3.22 26.36 8.88
N GLN A 366 -2.69 26.64 10.05
CA GLN A 366 -1.25 26.68 10.30
C GLN A 366 -0.77 25.46 11.10
N CYS A 367 0.48 25.07 10.87
CA CYS A 367 1.22 24.15 11.72
C CYS A 367 2.62 24.71 12.01
N GLY A 368 3.14 24.43 13.20
CA GLY A 368 4.52 24.79 13.54
C GLY A 368 5.49 23.71 13.10
N LEU A 369 6.39 24.05 12.17
CA LEU A 369 7.40 23.11 11.66
C LEU A 369 8.79 23.48 12.20
N PRO A 370 9.53 22.56 12.82
CA PRO A 370 10.89 22.80 13.26
C PRO A 370 11.78 23.30 12.12
N LYS A 371 12.46 24.41 12.29
CA LYS A 371 13.25 25.04 11.23
C LYS A 371 14.31 24.14 10.61
N LYS A 372 14.95 23.28 11.41
CA LYS A 372 15.94 22.31 10.91
C LYS A 372 15.30 21.20 10.06
N MET A 373 14.09 20.78 10.43
CA MET A 373 13.31 19.83 9.62
C MET A 373 12.87 20.47 8.31
N ALA A 374 12.37 21.71 8.36
CA ALA A 374 11.99 22.46 7.17
C ALA A 374 13.17 22.67 6.20
N LEU A 375 14.35 23.00 6.73
CA LEU A 375 15.55 23.15 5.93
C LEU A 375 15.89 21.88 5.14
N GLU A 376 15.78 20.72 5.77
CA GLU A 376 16.05 19.43 5.12
C GLU A 376 14.99 19.08 4.07
N LEU A 377 13.71 19.28 4.38
CA LEU A 377 12.59 18.94 3.49
C LEU A 377 12.54 19.84 2.24
N PHE A 378 12.85 21.12 2.38
CA PHE A 378 12.77 22.11 1.30
C PHE A 378 14.10 22.36 0.57
N LYS A 379 15.14 21.55 0.81
CA LYS A 379 16.47 21.72 0.19
C LYS A 379 16.45 22.04 -1.30
N PRO A 380 15.76 21.30 -2.19
CA PRO A 380 15.79 21.61 -3.62
C PRO A 380 15.21 22.98 -3.96
N PHE A 381 14.15 23.37 -3.26
CA PHE A 381 13.50 24.67 -3.45
C PHE A 381 14.40 25.81 -3.00
N ILE A 382 15.12 25.63 -1.88
CA ILE A 382 16.10 26.58 -1.38
C ILE A 382 17.26 26.72 -2.38
N TYR A 383 17.80 25.62 -2.92
CA TYR A 383 18.87 25.67 -3.92
C TYR A 383 18.45 26.45 -5.16
N ALA A 384 17.24 26.17 -5.67
CA ALA A 384 16.71 26.90 -6.82
C ALA A 384 16.50 28.39 -6.54
N ARG A 385 16.04 28.74 -5.35
CA ARG A 385 15.79 30.11 -4.96
C ARG A 385 17.11 30.90 -4.76
N LEU A 386 18.11 30.28 -4.10
CA LEU A 386 19.46 30.88 -3.95
C LEU A 386 20.12 31.14 -5.30
N GLN A 387 19.94 30.28 -6.30
CA GLN A 387 20.43 30.50 -7.65
C GLN A 387 19.66 31.65 -8.36
N ALA A 388 18.34 31.66 -8.23
CA ALA A 388 17.50 32.71 -8.82
C ALA A 388 17.80 34.10 -8.26
N MET A 389 18.19 34.20 -6.98
CA MET A 389 18.61 35.44 -6.32
C MET A 389 20.06 35.82 -6.61
N GLY A 390 20.83 35.01 -7.34
CA GLY A 390 22.23 35.25 -7.63
C GLY A 390 23.21 35.05 -6.47
N GLN A 391 22.74 34.55 -5.32
CA GLN A 391 23.58 34.27 -4.15
C GLN A 391 24.47 33.04 -4.33
N ALA A 392 24.11 32.14 -5.26
CA ALA A 392 24.90 31.00 -5.64
C ALA A 392 24.91 30.83 -7.16
N ALA A 393 26.10 30.87 -7.78
CA ALA A 393 26.24 30.65 -9.22
C ALA A 393 26.01 29.18 -9.64
N THR A 394 26.27 28.24 -8.74
CA THR A 394 26.14 26.79 -9.00
C THR A 394 25.44 26.08 -7.86
N VAL A 395 24.79 24.93 -8.18
CA VAL A 395 24.14 24.03 -7.17
C VAL A 395 25.16 23.62 -6.10
N LYS A 396 26.42 23.41 -6.46
CA LYS A 396 27.47 23.03 -5.51
C LYS A 396 27.76 24.13 -4.48
N GLN A 397 27.70 25.40 -4.90
CA GLN A 397 27.82 26.53 -3.98
C GLN A 397 26.58 26.67 -3.11
N ALA A 398 25.39 26.58 -3.67
CA ALA A 398 24.15 26.59 -2.91
C ALA A 398 24.13 25.48 -1.83
N LYS A 399 24.54 24.26 -2.16
CA LYS A 399 24.70 23.17 -1.20
C LYS A 399 25.64 23.51 -0.04
N LYS A 400 26.82 24.10 -0.33
CA LYS A 400 27.77 24.54 0.70
C LYS A 400 27.22 25.65 1.61
N LEU A 401 26.40 26.56 1.05
CA LEU A 401 25.77 27.64 1.84
C LEU A 401 24.74 27.05 2.81
N VAL A 402 23.92 26.13 2.34
CA VAL A 402 22.90 25.45 3.17
C VAL A 402 23.55 24.56 4.24
N GLU A 403 24.62 23.82 3.92
CA GLU A 403 25.37 23.01 4.90
C GLU A 403 26.01 23.87 6.01
N LYS A 404 26.32 25.13 5.72
CA LYS A 404 26.87 26.08 6.71
C LYS A 404 25.83 26.84 7.52
N GLU A 405 24.54 26.58 7.24
CA GLU A 405 23.41 27.23 7.93
C GLU A 405 23.55 28.76 8.07
N LYS A 406 23.99 29.45 7.00
CA LYS A 406 24.16 30.92 7.02
C LYS A 406 22.81 31.63 7.20
N GLY A 407 22.83 32.84 7.78
CA GLY A 407 21.62 33.66 8.01
C GLY A 407 20.75 33.85 6.77
N GLU A 408 21.36 34.12 5.63
CA GLU A 408 20.68 34.28 4.33
C GLU A 408 19.83 33.06 3.92
N VAL A 409 20.23 31.86 4.35
CA VAL A 409 19.48 30.62 4.04
C VAL A 409 18.15 30.55 4.79
N TRP A 410 18.10 31.10 6.00
CA TRP A 410 16.88 31.14 6.81
C TRP A 410 15.84 32.09 6.23
N ASP A 411 16.29 33.26 5.70
CA ASP A 411 15.40 34.20 5.03
C ASP A 411 14.82 33.63 3.75
N VAL A 412 15.65 32.91 2.98
CA VAL A 412 15.21 32.20 1.78
C VAL A 412 14.25 31.04 2.13
N LEU A 413 14.49 30.33 3.23
CA LEU A 413 13.60 29.29 3.70
C LEU A 413 12.23 29.85 4.05
N ASP A 414 12.16 30.98 4.78
CA ASP A 414 10.89 31.64 5.12
C ASP A 414 10.11 32.06 3.86
N GLU A 415 10.82 32.58 2.86
CA GLU A 415 10.19 32.93 1.58
C GLU A 415 9.67 31.71 0.82
N VAL A 416 10.42 30.61 0.79
CA VAL A 416 10.04 29.38 0.09
C VAL A 416 8.84 28.69 0.75
N ILE A 417 8.75 28.75 2.07
CA ILE A 417 7.66 28.11 2.83
C ILE A 417 6.34 28.87 2.66
N ARG A 418 6.38 30.18 2.44
CA ARG A 418 5.15 30.96 2.22
C ARG A 418 4.35 30.37 1.08
N GLU A 419 3.07 30.15 1.35
CA GLU A 419 2.13 29.59 0.37
C GLU A 419 2.43 28.16 -0.12
N HIS A 420 3.43 27.46 0.46
CA HIS A 420 3.71 26.06 0.15
C HIS A 420 3.13 25.15 1.22
N PRO A 421 1.95 24.55 1.01
CA PRO A 421 1.32 23.71 2.02
C PRO A 421 2.11 22.42 2.25
N VAL A 422 2.11 21.93 3.48
CA VAL A 422 2.64 20.62 3.86
C VAL A 422 1.51 19.72 4.31
N LEU A 423 1.67 18.41 4.09
CA LEU A 423 0.71 17.41 4.53
C LEU A 423 1.18 16.82 5.87
N LEU A 424 0.31 16.84 6.88
CA LEU A 424 0.53 16.14 8.13
C LEU A 424 -0.28 14.85 8.16
N ASN A 425 0.32 13.77 8.63
CA ASN A 425 -0.31 12.47 8.77
C ASN A 425 0.00 11.85 10.12
N ARG A 426 -1.02 11.30 10.78
CA ARG A 426 -0.86 10.45 11.96
C ARG A 426 -1.26 9.01 11.64
N ALA A 427 -0.39 8.06 11.97
CA ALA A 427 -0.70 6.64 11.91
C ALA A 427 -1.36 6.18 13.24
N PRO A 428 -2.42 5.33 13.19
CA PRO A 428 -3.04 4.77 12.00
C PRO A 428 -3.99 5.76 11.30
N THR A 429 -3.96 5.80 9.96
CA THR A 429 -4.89 6.62 9.18
C THR A 429 -6.22 5.88 9.01
N LEU A 430 -7.18 6.15 9.89
CA LEU A 430 -8.47 5.45 9.94
C LEU A 430 -9.46 5.97 8.90
N HIS A 431 -9.38 7.27 8.57
CA HIS A 431 -10.25 7.94 7.59
C HIS A 431 -9.47 9.06 6.88
N ARG A 432 -10.09 9.66 5.85
CA ARG A 432 -9.43 10.66 5.00
C ARG A 432 -8.89 11.88 5.76
N LEU A 433 -9.50 12.26 6.89
CA LEU A 433 -9.05 13.40 7.70
C LEU A 433 -7.80 13.10 8.56
N GLY A 434 -7.30 11.87 8.55
CA GLY A 434 -6.00 11.51 9.10
C GLY A 434 -4.82 12.04 8.28
N ILE A 435 -5.09 12.67 7.12
CA ILE A 435 -4.13 13.42 6.32
C ILE A 435 -4.75 14.77 5.99
N GLN A 436 -4.14 15.85 6.45
CA GLN A 436 -4.60 17.21 6.18
C GLN A 436 -3.43 18.11 5.79
N ALA A 437 -3.72 19.13 4.99
CA ALA A 437 -2.75 20.15 4.60
C ALA A 437 -2.77 21.33 5.57
N PHE A 438 -1.60 21.90 5.80
CA PHE A 438 -1.39 23.07 6.63
C PHE A 438 -0.36 24.00 5.98
N GLU A 439 -0.45 25.29 6.26
CA GLU A 439 0.62 26.23 5.97
C GLU A 439 1.66 26.14 7.10
N PRO A 440 2.93 25.82 6.79
CA PRO A 440 3.96 25.72 7.80
C PRO A 440 4.40 27.09 8.29
N THR A 441 4.60 27.21 9.60
CA THR A 441 5.28 28.34 10.25
C THR A 441 6.55 27.81 10.89
N LEU A 442 7.65 28.52 10.75
CA LEU A 442 8.93 28.10 11.35
C LEU A 442 8.90 28.30 12.86
N ILE A 443 9.29 27.27 13.57
CA ILE A 443 9.41 27.31 15.02
C ILE A 443 10.79 26.83 15.46
N GLU A 444 11.21 27.30 16.63
CA GLU A 444 12.38 26.74 17.31
C GLU A 444 12.03 25.41 17.98
N GLY A 445 13.01 24.55 18.17
CA GLY A 445 12.83 23.25 18.79
C GLY A 445 12.86 22.09 17.79
N LYS A 446 12.37 20.91 18.23
CA LYS A 446 12.42 19.66 17.46
C LYS A 446 11.05 19.03 17.26
N ALA A 447 10.02 19.51 17.95
CA ALA A 447 8.67 18.99 17.89
C ALA A 447 7.80 19.82 16.93
N ILE A 448 6.85 19.16 16.28
CA ILE A 448 5.87 19.80 15.41
C ILE A 448 4.76 20.38 16.27
N GLN A 449 4.38 21.64 16.09
CA GLN A 449 3.21 22.21 16.75
C GLN A 449 1.96 21.94 15.91
N LEU A 450 0.95 21.41 16.60
CA LEU A 450 -0.34 21.08 16.00
C LEU A 450 -1.45 21.92 16.63
N HIS A 451 -2.36 22.40 15.80
CA HIS A 451 -3.53 23.16 16.26
C HIS A 451 -4.47 22.27 17.10
N PRO A 452 -4.90 22.70 18.28
CA PRO A 452 -5.70 21.86 19.18
C PRO A 452 -7.00 21.33 18.58
N LEU A 453 -7.69 22.12 17.77
CA LEU A 453 -8.99 21.73 17.20
C LEU A 453 -8.93 20.62 16.15
N VAL A 454 -7.75 20.36 15.55
CA VAL A 454 -7.59 19.26 14.58
C VAL A 454 -7.22 17.92 15.22
N CYS A 455 -6.92 17.92 16.52
CA CYS A 455 -6.55 16.68 17.23
C CYS A 455 -7.65 15.62 17.15
N ALA A 456 -8.91 16.00 17.20
CA ALA A 456 -10.04 15.06 17.06
C ALA A 456 -10.06 14.37 15.70
N ALA A 457 -9.75 15.10 14.61
CA ALA A 457 -9.70 14.56 13.26
C ALA A 457 -8.54 13.57 13.07
N PHE A 458 -7.39 13.84 13.68
CA PHE A 458 -6.24 12.94 13.68
C PHE A 458 -6.31 11.84 14.75
N ASN A 459 -7.26 11.91 15.67
CA ASN A 459 -7.28 11.12 16.91
C ASN A 459 -5.92 11.19 17.63
N ALA A 460 -5.36 12.40 17.71
CA ALA A 460 -4.03 12.67 18.26
C ALA A 460 -4.13 13.24 19.67
N ASP A 461 -3.19 12.84 20.51
CA ASP A 461 -2.94 13.41 21.83
C ASP A 461 -1.44 13.77 21.97
N PHE A 462 -1.10 14.52 23.02
CA PHE A 462 0.23 15.05 23.19
C PHE A 462 1.05 14.27 24.25
N ASP A 463 0.81 12.98 24.37
CA ASP A 463 1.48 12.06 25.29
C ASP A 463 2.78 11.44 24.74
N GLY A 464 3.22 11.88 23.57
CA GLY A 464 4.38 11.36 22.85
C GLY A 464 4.07 10.89 21.44
N ASP A 465 2.86 11.17 20.94
CA ASP A 465 2.47 10.90 19.56
C ASP A 465 3.41 11.55 18.56
N GLN A 466 3.63 10.87 17.45
CA GLN A 466 4.42 11.36 16.33
C GLN A 466 3.56 11.51 15.09
N MET A 467 3.87 12.51 14.29
CA MET A 467 3.25 12.71 13.00
C MET A 467 4.28 12.80 11.88
N ALA A 468 3.90 12.31 10.71
CA ALA A 468 4.69 12.44 9.49
C ALA A 468 4.35 13.76 8.77
N VAL A 469 5.37 14.38 8.19
CA VAL A 469 5.25 15.58 7.34
C VAL A 469 5.65 15.20 5.93
N HIS A 470 4.86 15.61 4.94
CA HIS A 470 5.14 15.40 3.53
C HIS A 470 5.03 16.72 2.77
N VAL A 471 5.96 16.95 1.84
CA VAL A 471 5.99 18.16 1.01
C VAL A 471 5.46 17.81 -0.38
N PRO A 472 4.35 18.41 -0.84
CA PRO A 472 3.91 18.33 -2.23
C PRO A 472 4.93 18.98 -3.15
N LEU A 473 5.35 18.29 -4.22
CA LEU A 473 6.43 18.76 -5.09
C LEU A 473 5.93 19.51 -6.32
N SER A 474 4.90 18.99 -7.00
CA SER A 474 4.35 19.63 -8.21
C SER A 474 3.35 20.73 -7.87
N LEU A 475 3.13 21.65 -8.81
CA LEU A 475 2.13 22.71 -8.65
C LEU A 475 0.72 22.13 -8.55
N GLU A 476 0.43 21.08 -9.31
CA GLU A 476 -0.85 20.39 -9.26
C GLU A 476 -1.10 19.77 -7.87
N ALA A 477 -0.08 19.10 -7.29
CA ALA A 477 -0.17 18.55 -5.95
C ALA A 477 -0.35 19.63 -4.87
N GLN A 478 0.32 20.79 -5.02
CA GLN A 478 0.15 21.93 -4.10
C GLN A 478 -1.26 22.52 -4.22
N LEU A 479 -1.82 22.62 -5.43
CA LEU A 479 -3.18 23.08 -5.64
C LEU A 479 -4.20 22.12 -5.04
N GLU A 480 -4.05 20.81 -5.25
CA GLU A 480 -4.90 19.80 -4.62
C GLU A 480 -4.83 19.87 -3.09
N ALA A 481 -3.63 20.01 -2.52
CA ALA A 481 -3.45 20.18 -1.09
C ALA A 481 -4.19 21.43 -0.58
N ARG A 482 -4.07 22.56 -1.27
CA ARG A 482 -4.70 23.82 -0.88
C ARG A 482 -6.22 23.83 -1.04
N VAL A 483 -6.74 23.30 -2.13
CA VAL A 483 -8.18 23.34 -2.43
C VAL A 483 -8.98 22.25 -1.71
N LEU A 484 -8.44 21.05 -1.60
CA LEU A 484 -9.17 19.88 -1.08
C LEU A 484 -8.74 19.46 0.32
N MET A 485 -7.45 19.55 0.64
CA MET A 485 -6.89 18.92 1.84
C MET A 485 -6.61 19.89 2.99
N MET A 486 -6.73 21.20 2.79
CA MET A 486 -6.54 22.17 3.89
C MET A 486 -7.47 21.86 5.06
N SER A 487 -6.95 21.98 6.27
CA SER A 487 -7.71 21.79 7.51
C SER A 487 -8.96 22.65 7.57
N THR A 488 -8.90 23.87 7.05
CA THR A 488 -10.04 24.79 6.94
C THR A 488 -11.15 24.29 6.04
N ASN A 489 -10.86 23.44 5.05
CA ASN A 489 -11.85 22.87 4.13
C ASN A 489 -12.53 21.62 4.69
N ASN A 490 -11.99 21.05 5.78
CA ASN A 490 -12.42 19.79 6.37
C ASN A 490 -13.04 20.00 7.76
N ILE A 491 -14.09 20.83 7.82
CA ILE A 491 -14.80 21.15 9.05
C ILE A 491 -15.78 20.05 9.46
N LEU A 492 -16.41 19.41 8.49
CA LEU A 492 -17.44 18.39 8.71
C LEU A 492 -16.89 16.97 8.61
N HIS A 493 -17.40 16.09 9.44
CA HIS A 493 -17.09 14.67 9.40
C HIS A 493 -17.78 14.01 8.18
N PRO A 494 -17.05 13.26 7.33
CA PRO A 494 -17.60 12.71 6.09
C PRO A 494 -18.68 11.64 6.30
N ALA A 495 -18.72 10.98 7.46
CA ALA A 495 -19.67 9.90 7.73
C ALA A 495 -21.07 10.40 8.09
N ASN A 496 -21.18 11.48 8.86
CA ASN A 496 -22.46 11.96 9.44
C ASN A 496 -22.73 13.44 9.21
N GLY A 497 -21.80 14.20 8.63
CA GLY A 497 -21.95 15.62 8.38
C GLY A 497 -21.95 16.51 9.63
N SER A 498 -21.59 15.98 10.81
CA SER A 498 -21.43 16.79 12.01
C SER A 498 -20.06 17.47 12.02
N PRO A 499 -19.90 18.62 12.72
CA PRO A 499 -18.59 19.25 12.87
C PRO A 499 -17.58 18.31 13.55
N ILE A 500 -16.39 18.18 12.99
CA ILE A 500 -15.27 17.45 13.59
C ILE A 500 -14.31 18.39 14.32
N ILE A 501 -14.26 19.66 13.89
CA ILE A 501 -13.47 20.72 14.51
C ILE A 501 -14.28 21.25 15.69
N VAL A 502 -14.19 20.55 16.82
CA VAL A 502 -14.92 20.87 18.04
C VAL A 502 -13.94 21.04 19.19
N PRO A 503 -14.07 22.09 20.00
CA PRO A 503 -13.30 22.26 21.22
C PRO A 503 -13.36 21.04 22.14
N SER A 504 -12.26 20.80 22.83
CA SER A 504 -12.13 19.70 23.79
C SER A 504 -11.35 20.16 25.03
N GLN A 505 -11.39 19.35 26.08
CA GLN A 505 -10.62 19.55 27.32
C GLN A 505 -10.68 20.98 27.87
N ASP A 506 -9.55 21.66 28.02
CA ASP A 506 -9.43 22.98 28.65
C ASP A 506 -10.27 24.07 27.97
N ILE A 507 -10.41 23.98 26.64
CA ILE A 507 -11.23 24.94 25.88
C ILE A 507 -12.70 24.84 26.31
N VAL A 508 -13.22 23.61 26.40
CA VAL A 508 -14.59 23.35 26.85
C VAL A 508 -14.76 23.80 28.30
N LEU A 509 -13.78 23.51 29.16
CA LEU A 509 -13.78 23.91 30.55
C LEU A 509 -13.87 25.44 30.71
N GLY A 510 -13.05 26.18 29.96
CA GLY A 510 -13.08 27.64 29.97
C GLY A 510 -14.38 28.22 29.45
N LEU A 511 -14.96 27.67 28.38
CA LEU A 511 -16.26 28.10 27.85
C LEU A 511 -17.42 27.74 28.79
N TYR A 512 -17.33 26.59 29.45
CA TYR A 512 -18.31 26.20 30.47
C TYR A 512 -18.28 27.18 31.65
N TYR A 513 -17.08 27.47 32.18
CA TYR A 513 -16.90 28.44 33.25
C TYR A 513 -17.44 29.83 32.85
N LEU A 514 -17.12 30.29 31.64
CA LEU A 514 -17.59 31.58 31.13
C LEU A 514 -19.13 31.67 31.04
N SER A 515 -19.79 30.58 30.70
CA SER A 515 -21.22 30.50 30.48
C SER A 515 -22.04 30.17 31.73
N MET A 516 -21.39 29.94 32.88
CA MET A 516 -22.09 29.68 34.15
C MET A 516 -22.92 30.89 34.60
N LEU A 517 -24.01 30.59 35.24
CA LEU A 517 -24.86 31.58 35.90
C LEU A 517 -24.86 31.27 37.40
N ARG A 518 -24.64 32.26 38.21
CA ARG A 518 -24.76 32.20 39.68
C ARG A 518 -25.73 33.26 40.16
N GLU A 519 -26.54 32.90 41.11
CA GLU A 519 -27.49 33.84 41.78
C GLU A 519 -26.82 34.52 42.96
N LYS A 520 -27.26 35.72 43.28
CA LYS A 520 -26.79 36.54 44.43
C LYS A 520 -25.32 36.97 44.31
N GLU A 521 -24.83 37.15 43.09
CA GLU A 521 -23.51 37.69 42.81
C GLU A 521 -23.53 39.24 42.74
N PRO A 522 -22.39 39.91 43.04
CA PRO A 522 -22.28 41.34 42.88
C PRO A 522 -22.65 41.82 41.49
N GLY A 523 -23.52 42.86 41.38
CA GLY A 523 -23.96 43.41 40.10
C GLY A 523 -25.20 42.74 39.51
N GLU A 524 -25.90 41.87 40.26
CA GLU A 524 -27.13 41.24 39.80
C GLU A 524 -28.22 42.30 39.48
N GLY A 525 -28.90 42.13 38.33
CA GLY A 525 -29.93 43.04 37.84
C GLY A 525 -29.43 44.29 37.12
N MET A 526 -28.13 44.51 37.01
CA MET A 526 -27.53 45.65 36.31
C MET A 526 -27.87 45.62 34.81
N MET A 527 -28.12 46.78 34.23
CA MET A 527 -28.34 46.94 32.79
C MET A 527 -27.05 47.39 32.12
N LEU A 528 -26.59 46.64 31.12
CA LEU A 528 -25.38 46.90 30.38
C LEU A 528 -25.72 47.18 28.91
N GLY A 529 -25.30 48.32 28.40
CA GLY A 529 -25.70 48.84 27.09
C GLY A 529 -24.71 48.46 25.95
N SER A 530 -23.48 48.12 26.28
CA SER A 530 -22.45 47.76 25.30
C SER A 530 -21.43 46.78 25.89
N ILE A 531 -20.67 46.11 25.05
CA ILE A 531 -19.64 45.18 25.48
C ILE A 531 -18.47 45.92 26.16
N ALA A 532 -18.13 47.13 25.71
CA ALA A 532 -17.15 47.96 26.38
C ALA A 532 -17.58 48.29 27.84
N GLU A 533 -18.86 48.53 28.05
CA GLU A 533 -19.40 48.74 29.40
C GLU A 533 -19.32 47.47 30.26
N VAL A 534 -19.55 46.30 29.65
CA VAL A 534 -19.35 44.99 30.31
C VAL A 534 -17.90 44.82 30.76
N GLU A 535 -16.94 45.11 29.88
CA GLU A 535 -15.49 44.98 30.18
C GLU A 535 -15.08 45.98 31.28
N HIS A 536 -15.55 47.21 31.21
CA HIS A 536 -15.27 48.21 32.26
C HIS A 536 -15.88 47.84 33.62
N ALA A 537 -17.13 47.33 33.62
CA ALA A 537 -17.80 46.91 34.85
C ALA A 537 -17.12 45.71 35.49
N LEU A 538 -16.63 44.76 34.66
CA LEU A 538 -15.84 43.61 35.12
C LEU A 538 -14.46 44.05 35.65
N ALA A 539 -13.79 44.95 34.98
CA ALA A 539 -12.47 45.46 35.39
C ALA A 539 -12.56 46.27 36.68
N ALA A 540 -13.64 47.04 36.86
CA ALA A 540 -13.92 47.82 38.08
C ALA A 540 -14.43 46.95 39.24
N GLY A 541 -14.76 45.70 39.03
CA GLY A 541 -15.30 44.79 40.04
C GLY A 541 -16.76 45.07 40.45
N HIS A 542 -17.47 45.88 39.68
CA HIS A 542 -18.88 46.19 39.95
C HIS A 542 -19.82 45.02 39.59
N VAL A 543 -19.42 44.18 38.66
CA VAL A 543 -20.15 43.00 38.20
C VAL A 543 -19.19 41.82 38.16
N THR A 544 -19.69 40.66 38.56
CA THR A 544 -18.95 39.40 38.39
C THR A 544 -19.30 38.76 37.06
N LEU A 545 -18.41 37.89 36.59
CA LEU A 545 -18.56 37.20 35.30
C LEU A 545 -19.84 36.36 35.18
N HIS A 546 -20.35 35.87 36.32
CA HIS A 546 -21.48 34.95 36.45
C HIS A 546 -22.79 35.60 36.92
N ALA A 547 -22.76 36.90 37.24
CA ALA A 547 -23.94 37.62 37.74
C ALA A 547 -25.04 37.67 36.66
N LYS A 548 -26.31 37.57 37.10
CA LYS A 548 -27.46 37.72 36.22
C LYS A 548 -27.67 39.20 35.90
N VAL A 549 -27.48 39.60 34.65
CA VAL A 549 -27.59 40.99 34.18
C VAL A 549 -28.56 41.09 33.01
N LYS A 550 -29.02 42.31 32.69
CA LYS A 550 -29.74 42.61 31.46
C LYS A 550 -28.79 43.27 30.48
N GLY A 551 -28.46 42.56 29.42
CA GLY A 551 -27.52 43.04 28.39
C GLY A 551 -28.22 43.36 27.08
N ARG A 552 -27.77 44.43 26.44
CA ARG A 552 -28.20 44.83 25.11
C ARG A 552 -27.28 44.11 24.11
N TYR A 553 -27.88 43.38 23.16
CA TYR A 553 -27.18 42.66 22.13
C TYR A 553 -27.60 43.13 20.74
N HIS A 554 -26.62 43.45 19.89
CA HIS A 554 -26.84 43.84 18.51
C HIS A 554 -26.88 42.60 17.63
N THR A 555 -27.99 42.36 16.94
CA THR A 555 -28.16 41.27 15.99
C THR A 555 -28.62 41.81 14.64
N THR A 556 -28.52 41.04 13.61
CA THR A 556 -28.95 41.43 12.27
C THR A 556 -30.18 40.62 11.86
N ASP A 557 -31.25 41.30 11.45
CA ASP A 557 -32.46 40.65 10.97
C ASP A 557 -32.28 40.04 9.59
N GLY A 558 -33.29 39.28 9.15
CA GLY A 558 -33.33 38.63 7.85
C GLY A 558 -33.18 39.55 6.63
N GLU A 559 -33.37 40.84 6.80
CA GLU A 559 -33.20 41.88 5.76
C GLU A 559 -31.90 42.69 5.88
N GLY A 560 -31.02 42.33 6.80
CA GLY A 560 -29.74 43.04 6.99
C GLY A 560 -29.84 44.31 7.88
N LYS A 561 -30.97 44.56 8.53
CA LYS A 561 -31.12 45.65 9.50
C LYS A 561 -30.59 45.22 10.85
N GLU A 562 -29.83 46.10 11.51
CA GLU A 562 -29.44 45.91 12.90
C GLU A 562 -30.64 46.02 13.81
N ILE A 563 -30.86 45.00 14.61
CA ILE A 563 -31.87 44.99 15.68
C ILE A 563 -31.16 44.89 17.01
N VAL A 564 -31.64 45.65 17.97
CA VAL A 564 -31.13 45.64 19.33
C VAL A 564 -32.11 44.87 20.20
N GLU A 565 -31.66 43.76 20.72
CA GLU A 565 -32.44 42.93 21.65
C GLU A 565 -31.87 43.05 23.06
N VAL A 566 -32.76 43.08 24.08
CA VAL A 566 -32.36 43.06 25.48
C VAL A 566 -32.62 41.65 26.03
N HIS A 567 -31.58 41.02 26.51
CA HIS A 567 -31.66 39.66 27.05
C HIS A 567 -31.27 39.61 28.53
N GLU A 568 -31.95 38.77 29.30
CA GLU A 568 -31.44 38.34 30.60
C GLU A 568 -30.31 37.33 30.38
N THR A 569 -29.11 37.65 30.86
CA THR A 569 -27.89 36.91 30.54
C THR A 569 -26.82 37.11 31.62
N THR A 570 -25.59 36.69 31.34
CA THR A 570 -24.41 36.98 32.19
C THR A 570 -23.36 37.76 31.39
N PRO A 571 -22.48 38.53 32.05
CA PRO A 571 -21.38 39.22 31.39
C PRO A 571 -20.52 38.27 30.54
N GLY A 572 -20.26 37.06 31.04
CA GLY A 572 -19.51 36.04 30.29
C GLY A 572 -20.19 35.60 28.99
N ARG A 573 -21.51 35.45 28.97
CA ARG A 573 -22.29 35.11 27.76
C ARG A 573 -22.33 36.27 26.76
N LEU A 574 -22.30 37.52 27.23
CA LEU A 574 -22.22 38.71 26.37
C LEU A 574 -20.86 38.75 25.65
N LEU A 575 -19.75 38.53 26.37
CA LEU A 575 -18.41 38.43 25.76
C LEU A 575 -18.33 37.33 24.72
N LEU A 576 -19.00 36.19 24.96
CA LEU A 576 -19.08 35.12 23.98
C LEU A 576 -19.95 35.49 22.77
N GLY A 577 -21.04 36.23 23.02
CA GLY A 577 -21.94 36.74 21.99
C GLY A 577 -21.26 37.65 20.98
N GLU A 578 -20.28 38.45 21.41
CA GLU A 578 -19.49 39.30 20.52
C GLU A 578 -18.73 38.53 19.45
N LEU A 579 -18.32 37.30 19.76
CA LEU A 579 -17.60 36.46 18.80
C LEU A 579 -18.51 35.89 17.72
N LEU A 580 -19.83 35.92 17.90
CA LEU A 580 -20.78 35.40 16.93
C LEU A 580 -20.78 36.26 15.66
N PRO A 581 -20.74 35.63 14.47
CA PRO A 581 -20.93 36.38 13.24
C PRO A 581 -22.34 36.92 13.13
N HIS A 582 -22.48 38.23 12.88
CA HIS A 582 -23.76 38.92 12.73
C HIS A 582 -24.42 38.58 11.37
N LYS A 583 -24.99 37.40 11.27
CA LYS A 583 -25.68 36.93 10.06
C LYS A 583 -27.02 36.28 10.41
N LYS A 584 -27.94 36.27 9.44
CA LYS A 584 -29.22 35.61 9.54
C LYS A 584 -29.09 34.17 10.03
N GLY A 585 -29.86 33.79 11.04
CA GLY A 585 -29.89 32.40 11.57
C GLY A 585 -28.97 32.15 12.76
N VAL A 586 -28.02 33.05 13.07
CA VAL A 586 -27.19 32.96 14.29
C VAL A 586 -27.76 33.88 15.35
N LYS A 587 -28.59 33.31 16.25
CA LYS A 587 -29.24 34.04 17.32
C LYS A 587 -28.42 34.00 18.61
N PHE A 588 -28.50 35.04 19.43
CA PHE A 588 -27.87 35.11 20.75
C PHE A 588 -28.31 33.96 21.69
N GLY A 589 -29.53 33.46 21.55
CA GLY A 589 -30.00 32.30 22.30
C GLY A 589 -29.14 31.04 22.21
N LEU A 590 -28.32 30.88 21.13
CA LEU A 590 -27.39 29.76 21.00
C LEU A 590 -26.27 29.81 22.05
N VAL A 591 -25.86 30.98 22.49
CA VAL A 591 -24.82 31.18 23.52
C VAL A 591 -25.37 31.54 24.87
N ASN A 592 -26.66 31.98 24.96
CA ASN A 592 -27.31 32.31 26.23
C ASN A 592 -27.78 31.06 27.00
N GLN A 593 -26.94 30.09 27.08
CA GLN A 593 -27.14 28.83 27.80
C GLN A 593 -25.82 28.31 28.38
N LEU A 594 -25.89 27.35 29.28
CA LEU A 594 -24.69 26.69 29.76
C LEU A 594 -24.04 25.89 28.63
N LEU A 595 -22.77 26.18 28.29
CA LEU A 595 -22.07 25.56 27.18
C LEU A 595 -21.41 24.24 27.57
N THR A 596 -22.08 23.17 27.27
CA THR A 596 -21.51 21.81 27.28
C THR A 596 -20.85 21.49 25.94
N LYS A 597 -20.05 20.44 25.88
CA LYS A 597 -19.43 19.99 24.63
C LYS A 597 -20.45 19.79 23.49
N LYS A 598 -21.65 19.28 23.83
CA LYS A 598 -22.73 19.07 22.86
C LYS A 598 -23.29 20.40 22.34
N ASN A 599 -23.49 21.39 23.25
CA ASN A 599 -24.02 22.70 22.89
C ASN A 599 -23.00 23.47 22.01
N ILE A 600 -21.69 23.36 22.30
CA ILE A 600 -20.62 23.95 21.49
C ILE A 600 -20.59 23.34 20.09
N SER A 601 -20.73 22.04 19.98
CA SER A 601 -20.82 21.38 18.68
C SER A 601 -22.03 21.85 17.87
N GLY A 602 -23.19 21.96 18.50
CA GLY A 602 -24.40 22.53 17.88
C GLY A 602 -24.24 23.98 17.46
N LEU A 603 -23.55 24.79 18.27
CA LEU A 603 -23.23 26.18 17.96
C LEU A 603 -22.35 26.28 16.70
N ILE A 604 -21.28 25.48 16.60
CA ILE A 604 -20.39 25.45 15.43
C ILE A 604 -21.15 24.99 14.18
N ASP A 605 -22.02 23.98 14.29
CA ASP A 605 -22.88 23.53 13.19
C ASP A 605 -23.82 24.64 12.71
N ALA A 606 -24.45 25.34 13.63
CA ALA A 606 -25.34 26.47 13.30
C ALA A 606 -24.56 27.60 12.58
N VAL A 607 -23.39 27.96 13.07
CA VAL A 607 -22.52 28.96 12.42
C VAL A 607 -22.09 28.49 11.02
N TYR A 608 -21.69 27.23 10.86
CA TYR A 608 -21.28 26.69 9.56
C TYR A 608 -22.43 26.75 8.55
N ARG A 609 -23.62 26.33 8.92
CA ARG A 609 -24.77 26.27 8.01
C ARG A 609 -25.28 27.66 7.60
N ASN A 610 -25.20 28.64 8.50
CA ASN A 610 -25.71 29.98 8.23
C ASN A 610 -24.67 30.96 7.68
N CYS A 611 -23.42 30.84 8.10
CA CYS A 611 -22.35 31.79 7.76
C CYS A 611 -21.31 31.26 6.77
N GLY A 612 -21.28 29.96 6.57
CA GLY A 612 -20.31 29.31 5.66
C GLY A 612 -18.94 29.07 6.33
N GLN A 613 -18.04 28.50 5.55
CA GLN A 613 -16.76 27.95 5.98
C GLN A 613 -15.82 29.00 6.61
N LYS A 614 -15.60 30.12 5.92
CA LYS A 614 -14.63 31.15 6.33
C LYS A 614 -14.95 31.73 7.70
N GLU A 615 -16.20 32.12 7.92
CA GLU A 615 -16.65 32.69 9.20
C GLU A 615 -16.55 31.65 10.32
N THR A 616 -16.86 30.40 10.02
CA THR A 616 -16.75 29.29 10.99
C THR A 616 -15.31 29.09 11.46
N VAL A 617 -14.35 29.14 10.55
CA VAL A 617 -12.92 29.01 10.89
C VAL A 617 -12.47 30.15 11.81
N ILE A 618 -12.82 31.39 11.47
CA ILE A 618 -12.51 32.56 12.29
C ILE A 618 -13.14 32.47 13.67
N PHE A 619 -14.42 32.05 13.71
CA PHE A 619 -15.16 31.84 14.94
C PHE A 619 -14.53 30.75 15.82
N CYS A 620 -14.13 29.60 15.24
CA CYS A 620 -13.46 28.54 15.97
C CYS A 620 -12.11 28.97 16.58
N ASP A 621 -11.30 29.74 15.85
CA ASP A 621 -10.04 30.28 16.37
C ASP A 621 -10.27 31.28 17.53
N ARG A 622 -11.29 32.12 17.43
CA ARG A 622 -11.63 33.07 18.48
C ARG A 622 -12.17 32.37 19.73
N ILE A 623 -13.09 31.41 19.58
CA ILE A 623 -13.62 30.58 20.68
C ILE A 623 -12.51 29.82 21.40
N MET A 624 -11.56 29.27 20.67
CA MET A 624 -10.43 28.58 21.25
C MET A 624 -9.61 29.49 22.16
N LYS A 625 -9.26 30.67 21.68
CA LYS A 625 -8.49 31.66 22.46
C LYS A 625 -9.26 32.10 23.72
N LEU A 626 -10.54 32.39 23.58
CA LEU A 626 -11.38 32.77 24.70
C LEU A 626 -11.50 31.63 25.72
N GLY A 627 -11.68 30.40 25.27
CA GLY A 627 -11.74 29.21 26.13
C GLY A 627 -10.45 29.00 26.94
N PHE A 628 -9.28 29.05 26.29
CA PHE A 628 -8.01 28.96 27.02
C PHE A 628 -7.79 30.07 28.00
N TYR A 629 -8.13 31.31 27.64
CA TYR A 629 -8.01 32.46 28.53
C TYR A 629 -8.84 32.30 29.79
N HIS A 630 -10.12 31.90 29.65
CA HIS A 630 -11.00 31.73 30.80
C HIS A 630 -10.72 30.46 31.60
N ALA A 631 -10.21 29.41 31.00
CA ALA A 631 -9.71 28.24 31.74
C ALA A 631 -8.54 28.62 32.66
N PHE A 632 -7.59 29.41 32.12
CA PHE A 632 -6.49 29.94 32.92
C PHE A 632 -6.95 30.87 34.04
N LYS A 633 -7.86 31.83 33.74
CA LYS A 633 -8.40 32.75 34.75
C LYS A 633 -9.23 32.06 35.83
N ALA A 634 -9.92 30.99 35.49
CA ALA A 634 -10.67 30.18 36.43
C ALA A 634 -9.80 29.46 37.47
N GLY A 635 -8.51 29.26 37.17
CA GLY A 635 -7.55 28.54 38.02
C GLY A 635 -7.92 27.08 38.23
N ILE A 636 -8.59 26.47 37.26
CA ILE A 636 -9.02 25.07 37.30
C ILE A 636 -7.93 24.24 36.59
N SER A 637 -7.43 23.22 37.26
CA SER A 637 -6.46 22.27 36.74
C SER A 637 -7.09 20.88 36.53
#